data_14edbd615804619819bcf0b89305bb9a
#
_entry.id   14edbd615804619819bcf0b89305bb9a
#
_cell.length_a   1.000
_cell.length_b   1.000
_cell.length_c   1.000
_cell.angle_alpha   90.00
_cell.angle_beta   90.00
_cell.angle_gamma   90.00
#
_symmetry.space_group_name_H-M   'P 1'
#
loop_
_entity.id
_entity.type
_entity.pdbx_description
1 polymer ?
#
loop_
_entity_poly.entity_id
_entity_poly.type
_entity_poly.pdbx_seq_one_letter_code
_entity_poly.pdbx_strand_id
1 'polypeptide(L)'
;LIFAESDLLPTYLFAFAAGEFESIRREIHGRRMELLHRETDPEKLARNLDAIFELHAASLEWLENYTGLEYPFSSFGFVLIPSFQYGGMEHPGAITYRASSVLLEENATEAQHLGRASLIAHETAHMWFGDLVTMAWFDDVWTKEVFANFMAAKIVHPAFPAVDHDLRFLLAHHPAAYAVDRTRGANPIRQALENLNQAGTLYGAIIYQKAPIVMKHLEQRIGEEAFRNGMRDYLSRYAHSNADWNDLVRILDELEPSDLRAWSDIWVEQAGRPTISFQRESEAGTGVILQQTDPWSRGRVWPQRLEVAFLSDGKNGVPRLIDRAEIELRGGTVEVPIPAAARDAESVFVIPNSGGVEYGLFQPDAASLSFLVERHAELEDPLLRGVAWLTLWDAMLEGRLPPETLLSAAVVSIEMEPAEQLVSRILADVTQTYWRFLTDSQRQRWAGLLEDALWSAMEASETRSKRAEFFATYIELASSREAVARIGRLWAGEEDVTGLSLSQRDRIAMARVLALHEAPDWRQILDAQASKIGNPDRLAEFDYLRDSLDADPEIRRAYFESLRDPANRHREPWVLQGLANLHHPLRAASAIPFVLPALEMLEEIQQTGDIFFPTGWVAETLGGHSSPEVVEIVNDFLAARPDYPRRLVRKVLQASDMVERAARISR
;
A
#
# COMPACT_ATOMS: atom_id res chain seq x y z
N LEU A 1 18.68 -31.60 -18.82
CA LEU A 1 18.81 -31.51 -17.39
C LEU A 1 17.92 -32.55 -16.73
N ILE A 2 18.42 -33.23 -15.72
CA ILE A 2 17.65 -34.14 -14.86
C ILE A 2 17.73 -33.58 -13.47
N PHE A 3 16.58 -33.28 -12.88
CA PHE A 3 16.47 -32.77 -11.52
C PHE A 3 16.29 -33.93 -10.54
N ALA A 4 16.69 -33.75 -9.30
CA ALA A 4 16.30 -34.65 -8.21
C ALA A 4 14.79 -34.53 -7.95
N GLU A 5 14.23 -35.54 -7.27
CA GLU A 5 12.85 -35.47 -6.78
C GLU A 5 12.73 -34.30 -5.79
N SER A 6 11.67 -33.49 -5.92
CA SER A 6 11.36 -32.41 -5.00
C SER A 6 10.76 -32.95 -3.70
N ASP A 7 10.75 -32.12 -2.66
CA ASP A 7 9.90 -32.35 -1.49
C ASP A 7 8.41 -32.39 -1.92
N LEU A 8 7.53 -32.86 -1.03
CA LEU A 8 6.10 -32.83 -1.26
C LEU A 8 5.60 -31.39 -1.29
N LEU A 9 5.12 -30.93 -2.44
CA LEU A 9 4.70 -29.57 -2.69
C LEU A 9 3.25 -29.49 -3.18
N PRO A 10 2.50 -28.45 -2.82
CA PRO A 10 1.24 -28.11 -3.49
C PRO A 10 1.47 -27.85 -4.98
N THR A 11 0.51 -28.26 -5.81
CA THR A 11 0.67 -28.20 -7.27
C THR A 11 0.83 -26.78 -7.85
N TYR A 12 0.32 -25.76 -7.16
CA TYR A 12 0.44 -24.37 -7.60
C TYR A 12 1.85 -23.79 -7.43
N LEU A 13 2.71 -24.44 -6.63
CA LEU A 13 4.10 -24.04 -6.40
C LEU A 13 5.08 -24.59 -7.45
N PHE A 14 4.60 -25.37 -8.45
CA PHE A 14 5.47 -25.82 -9.51
C PHE A 14 5.99 -24.62 -10.33
N ALA A 15 7.31 -24.41 -10.29
CA ALA A 15 7.96 -23.32 -11.00
C ALA A 15 9.33 -23.71 -11.52
N PHE A 16 9.84 -22.96 -12.49
CA PHE A 16 11.23 -22.99 -12.92
C PHE A 16 11.67 -21.61 -13.39
N ALA A 17 12.95 -21.30 -13.21
CA ALA A 17 13.59 -20.13 -13.79
C ALA A 17 14.60 -20.56 -14.85
N ALA A 18 14.55 -19.93 -16.02
CA ALA A 18 15.48 -20.20 -17.12
C ALA A 18 15.92 -18.88 -17.76
N GLY A 19 17.24 -18.71 -17.94
CA GLY A 19 17.84 -17.51 -18.49
C GLY A 19 19.33 -17.44 -18.21
N GLU A 20 19.95 -16.36 -18.61
CA GLU A 20 21.35 -16.05 -18.31
C GLU A 20 21.43 -15.44 -16.91
N PHE A 21 21.48 -16.28 -15.88
CA PHE A 21 21.64 -15.87 -14.48
C PHE A 21 23.07 -16.08 -14.02
N GLU A 22 23.56 -15.16 -13.21
CA GLU A 22 24.72 -15.34 -12.36
C GLU A 22 24.28 -15.91 -11.01
N SER A 23 25.10 -16.80 -10.41
CA SER A 23 24.80 -17.49 -9.14
C SER A 23 25.74 -17.03 -8.04
N ILE A 24 25.17 -16.70 -6.88
CA ILE A 24 25.90 -16.40 -5.65
C ILE A 24 25.45 -17.37 -4.57
N ARG A 25 26.40 -18.10 -3.99
CA ARG A 25 26.14 -19.06 -2.91
C ARG A 25 26.75 -18.57 -1.60
N ARG A 26 26.01 -18.68 -0.53
CA ARG A 26 26.47 -18.36 0.84
C ARG A 26 25.96 -19.41 1.82
N GLU A 27 26.67 -19.54 2.92
CA GLU A 27 26.25 -20.29 4.10
C GLU A 27 26.08 -19.29 5.26
N ILE A 28 24.86 -19.14 5.74
CA ILE A 28 24.50 -18.22 6.83
C ILE A 28 23.83 -19.04 7.93
N HIS A 29 24.32 -18.94 9.16
CA HIS A 29 23.85 -19.69 10.32
C HIS A 29 23.73 -21.21 10.05
N GLY A 30 24.69 -21.77 9.30
CA GLY A 30 24.75 -23.19 8.93
C GLY A 30 23.80 -23.59 7.79
N ARG A 31 23.09 -22.64 7.16
CA ARG A 31 22.18 -22.89 6.03
C ARG A 31 22.80 -22.45 4.72
N ARG A 32 22.79 -23.35 3.73
CA ARG A 32 23.20 -23.01 2.37
C ARG A 32 22.07 -22.33 1.63
N MET A 33 22.39 -21.17 1.06
CA MET A 33 21.45 -20.37 0.27
C MET A 33 22.07 -20.04 -1.08
N GLU A 34 21.24 -20.05 -2.13
CA GLU A 34 21.65 -19.67 -3.49
C GLU A 34 20.78 -18.53 -4.00
N LEU A 35 21.44 -17.48 -4.53
CA LEU A 35 20.80 -16.34 -5.18
C LEU A 35 21.15 -16.36 -6.67
N LEU A 36 20.14 -16.28 -7.54
CA LEU A 36 20.29 -16.10 -8.98
C LEU A 36 19.88 -14.68 -9.37
N HIS A 37 20.71 -13.97 -10.18
CA HIS A 37 20.42 -12.59 -10.59
C HIS A 37 20.88 -12.28 -12.01
N ARG A 38 20.39 -11.14 -12.54
CA ARG A 38 20.78 -10.53 -13.81
C ARG A 38 21.27 -9.07 -13.64
N GLU A 39 21.59 -8.64 -12.40
CA GLU A 39 22.12 -7.31 -12.17
C GLU A 39 23.53 -7.19 -12.75
N THR A 40 23.78 -6.11 -13.46
CA THR A 40 25.06 -5.81 -14.14
C THR A 40 25.87 -4.76 -13.43
N ASP A 41 25.34 -4.10 -12.40
CA ASP A 41 26.03 -3.15 -11.55
C ASP A 41 26.63 -3.86 -10.32
N PRO A 42 27.97 -4.06 -10.28
CA PRO A 42 28.60 -4.79 -9.20
C PRO A 42 28.56 -4.04 -7.86
N GLU A 43 28.54 -2.70 -7.86
CA GLU A 43 28.48 -1.91 -6.64
C GLU A 43 27.08 -1.99 -6.01
N LYS A 44 26.03 -1.91 -6.85
CA LYS A 44 24.65 -2.11 -6.42
C LYS A 44 24.46 -3.51 -5.85
N LEU A 45 24.98 -4.53 -6.53
CA LEU A 45 24.91 -5.91 -6.05
C LEU A 45 25.59 -6.07 -4.71
N ALA A 46 26.87 -5.65 -4.59
CA ALA A 46 27.66 -5.77 -3.37
C ALA A 46 27.00 -5.08 -2.17
N ARG A 47 26.40 -3.89 -2.38
CA ARG A 47 25.73 -3.12 -1.33
C ARG A 47 24.51 -3.84 -0.74
N ASN A 48 23.85 -4.71 -1.51
CA ASN A 48 22.58 -5.33 -1.12
C ASN A 48 22.72 -6.78 -0.63
N LEU A 49 23.78 -7.50 -1.03
CA LEU A 49 23.89 -8.95 -0.79
C LEU A 49 23.80 -9.34 0.68
N ASP A 50 24.57 -8.69 1.55
CA ASP A 50 24.60 -9.04 2.96
C ASP A 50 23.21 -8.91 3.59
N ALA A 51 22.54 -7.79 3.36
CA ALA A 51 21.21 -7.56 3.88
C ALA A 51 20.17 -8.58 3.34
N ILE A 52 20.27 -8.98 2.07
CA ILE A 52 19.35 -9.99 1.50
C ILE A 52 19.52 -11.32 2.21
N PHE A 53 20.75 -11.83 2.34
CA PHE A 53 20.99 -13.12 2.98
C PHE A 53 20.66 -13.12 4.47
N GLU A 54 21.04 -12.07 5.19
CA GLU A 54 20.79 -11.95 6.63
C GLU A 54 19.29 -11.82 6.95
N LEU A 55 18.52 -11.08 6.15
CA LEU A 55 17.07 -10.97 6.34
C LEU A 55 16.37 -12.31 6.15
N HIS A 56 16.79 -13.14 5.18
CA HIS A 56 16.27 -14.50 5.02
C HIS A 56 16.63 -15.38 6.21
N ALA A 57 17.90 -15.36 6.65
CA ALA A 57 18.34 -16.15 7.79
C ALA A 57 17.61 -15.79 9.08
N ALA A 58 17.46 -14.48 9.35
CA ALA A 58 16.72 -13.99 10.52
C ALA A 58 15.24 -14.36 10.46
N SER A 59 14.62 -14.32 9.27
CA SER A 59 13.23 -14.70 9.07
C SER A 59 13.01 -16.19 9.36
N LEU A 60 13.89 -17.06 8.84
CA LEU A 60 13.85 -18.50 9.11
C LEU A 60 13.99 -18.80 10.61
N GLU A 61 15.00 -18.24 11.27
CA GLU A 61 15.25 -18.44 12.71
C GLU A 61 14.04 -17.99 13.54
N TRP A 62 13.47 -16.83 13.23
CA TRP A 62 12.31 -16.32 13.93
C TRP A 62 11.08 -17.24 13.76
N LEU A 63 10.82 -17.71 12.54
CA LEU A 63 9.70 -18.59 12.22
C LEU A 63 9.83 -19.95 12.89
N GLU A 64 11.00 -20.56 12.89
CA GLU A 64 11.26 -21.83 13.60
C GLU A 64 11.00 -21.69 15.10
N ASN A 65 11.44 -20.59 15.71
CA ASN A 65 11.19 -20.31 17.13
C ASN A 65 9.69 -20.05 17.40
N TYR A 66 9.01 -19.30 16.54
CA TYR A 66 7.60 -18.97 16.71
C TYR A 66 6.70 -20.20 16.54
N THR A 67 6.90 -20.94 15.46
CA THR A 67 6.10 -22.12 15.09
C THR A 67 6.47 -23.37 15.88
N GLY A 68 7.72 -23.47 16.35
CA GLY A 68 8.27 -24.68 16.96
C GLY A 68 8.56 -25.81 15.95
N LEU A 69 8.57 -25.50 14.66
CA LEU A 69 8.86 -26.43 13.56
C LEU A 69 10.07 -25.93 12.77
N GLU A 70 11.03 -26.82 12.51
CA GLU A 70 12.16 -26.54 11.63
C GLU A 70 11.67 -26.23 10.20
N TYR A 71 12.52 -25.56 9.40
CA TYR A 71 12.25 -25.32 7.98
C TYR A 71 11.91 -26.61 7.25
N PRO A 72 10.72 -26.72 6.61
CA PRO A 72 10.17 -28.02 6.20
C PRO A 72 10.69 -28.57 4.87
N PHE A 73 11.57 -27.84 4.15
CA PHE A 73 12.03 -28.23 2.81
C PHE A 73 13.55 -28.43 2.77
N SER A 74 14.01 -29.21 1.76
CA SER A 74 15.42 -29.61 1.65
C SER A 74 16.36 -28.55 1.09
N SER A 75 15.84 -27.55 0.37
CA SER A 75 16.62 -26.48 -0.27
C SER A 75 16.04 -25.12 -0.03
N PHE A 76 16.93 -24.10 0.06
CA PHE A 76 16.55 -22.70 0.21
C PHE A 76 17.33 -21.84 -0.80
N GLY A 77 16.63 -21.14 -1.66
CA GLY A 77 17.22 -20.28 -2.67
C GLY A 77 16.21 -19.29 -3.24
N PHE A 78 16.71 -18.29 -3.93
CA PHE A 78 15.89 -17.20 -4.47
C PHE A 78 16.42 -16.69 -5.79
N VAL A 79 15.50 -16.19 -6.63
CA VAL A 79 15.76 -15.71 -7.98
C VAL A 79 15.27 -14.28 -8.13
N LEU A 80 16.15 -13.37 -8.55
CA LEU A 80 15.81 -11.98 -8.79
C LEU A 80 15.43 -11.79 -10.26
N ILE A 81 14.16 -11.50 -10.51
CA ILE A 81 13.60 -11.35 -11.85
C ILE A 81 13.51 -9.84 -12.20
N PRO A 82 14.11 -9.38 -13.30
CA PRO A 82 14.11 -7.97 -13.68
C PRO A 82 12.73 -7.36 -13.87
N SER A 83 11.83 -8.09 -14.53
CA SER A 83 10.46 -7.65 -14.82
C SER A 83 9.47 -8.68 -14.31
N PHE A 84 9.30 -8.74 -12.98
CA PHE A 84 8.38 -9.63 -12.32
C PHE A 84 7.09 -8.88 -11.95
N GLN A 85 5.93 -9.44 -12.27
CA GLN A 85 4.63 -8.82 -12.04
C GLN A 85 4.26 -8.76 -10.55
N TYR A 86 4.81 -9.68 -9.74
CA TYR A 86 4.65 -9.70 -8.27
C TYR A 86 5.81 -9.00 -7.56
N GLY A 87 5.66 -8.76 -6.27
CA GLY A 87 6.78 -8.43 -5.38
C GLY A 87 7.67 -9.64 -5.16
N GLY A 88 7.06 -10.75 -4.79
CA GLY A 88 7.65 -12.06 -4.60
C GLY A 88 6.67 -13.19 -4.93
N MET A 89 7.17 -14.43 -4.87
CA MET A 89 6.39 -15.66 -4.95
C MET A 89 7.14 -16.79 -4.25
N GLU A 90 6.44 -17.51 -3.40
CA GLU A 90 6.93 -18.39 -2.36
C GLU A 90 7.41 -19.78 -2.80
N HIS A 91 7.88 -19.98 -4.00
CA HIS A 91 8.33 -21.32 -4.48
C HIS A 91 9.45 -21.90 -3.61
N PRO A 92 9.28 -23.03 -2.90
CA PRO A 92 10.32 -23.62 -2.07
C PRO A 92 11.59 -23.93 -2.86
N GLY A 93 12.73 -23.46 -2.34
CA GLY A 93 14.03 -23.60 -3.00
C GLY A 93 14.28 -22.67 -4.20
N ALA A 94 13.28 -21.90 -4.63
CA ALA A 94 13.36 -20.96 -5.75
C ALA A 94 12.43 -19.74 -5.56
N ILE A 95 12.41 -19.16 -4.35
CA ILE A 95 11.60 -17.96 -4.08
C ILE A 95 11.94 -16.92 -5.14
N THR A 96 10.94 -16.43 -5.85
CA THR A 96 11.18 -15.42 -6.89
C THR A 96 10.86 -14.04 -6.37
N TYR A 97 11.70 -13.06 -6.70
CA TYR A 97 11.50 -11.66 -6.32
C TYR A 97 11.62 -10.73 -7.52
N ARG A 98 10.86 -9.65 -7.49
CA ARG A 98 11.13 -8.51 -8.36
C ARG A 98 12.48 -7.91 -7.97
N ALA A 99 13.45 -7.91 -8.89
CA ALA A 99 14.81 -7.48 -8.62
C ALA A 99 14.88 -6.07 -8.00
N SER A 100 14.06 -5.13 -8.48
CA SER A 100 14.03 -3.74 -7.96
C SER A 100 13.47 -3.60 -6.54
N SER A 101 12.77 -4.61 -6.02
CA SER A 101 12.24 -4.62 -4.65
C SER A 101 13.28 -5.08 -3.63
N VAL A 102 14.32 -5.79 -4.07
CA VAL A 102 15.37 -6.37 -3.21
C VAL A 102 16.75 -5.74 -3.43
N LEU A 103 17.07 -5.39 -4.68
CA LEU A 103 18.29 -4.66 -5.03
C LEU A 103 18.03 -3.15 -5.00
N LEU A 104 18.20 -2.55 -3.83
CA LEU A 104 17.91 -1.15 -3.58
C LEU A 104 19.03 -0.23 -4.11
N GLU A 105 18.65 0.98 -4.49
CA GLU A 105 19.58 2.03 -4.89
C GLU A 105 20.36 2.59 -3.69
N GLU A 106 21.42 3.37 -3.94
CA GLU A 106 22.25 3.96 -2.90
C GLU A 106 21.46 4.90 -1.98
N ASN A 107 20.48 5.62 -2.54
CA ASN A 107 19.63 6.55 -1.82
C ASN A 107 18.29 5.93 -1.42
N ALA A 108 18.26 4.62 -1.17
CA ALA A 108 17.03 3.95 -0.75
C ALA A 108 16.48 4.57 0.54
N THR A 109 15.17 4.78 0.58
CA THR A 109 14.46 5.34 1.72
C THR A 109 14.27 4.30 2.83
N GLU A 110 13.98 4.75 4.05
CA GLU A 110 13.61 3.87 5.17
C GLU A 110 12.42 2.97 4.76
N ALA A 111 11.42 3.55 4.10
CA ALA A 111 10.28 2.80 3.58
C ALA A 111 10.67 1.68 2.61
N GLN A 112 11.67 1.90 1.75
CA GLN A 112 12.18 0.87 0.83
C GLN A 112 12.95 -0.23 1.57
N HIS A 113 13.78 0.11 2.57
CA HIS A 113 14.47 -0.88 3.41
C HIS A 113 13.48 -1.74 4.20
N LEU A 114 12.48 -1.13 4.81
CA LEU A 114 11.40 -1.83 5.51
C LEU A 114 10.54 -2.66 4.55
N GLY A 115 10.27 -2.14 3.36
CA GLY A 115 9.54 -2.86 2.30
C GLY A 115 10.27 -4.14 1.87
N ARG A 116 11.59 -4.06 1.64
CA ARG A 116 12.42 -5.23 1.35
C ARG A 116 12.39 -6.26 2.48
N ALA A 117 12.56 -5.81 3.71
CA ALA A 117 12.53 -6.72 4.86
C ALA A 117 11.17 -7.40 5.02
N SER A 118 10.07 -6.65 4.84
CA SER A 118 8.72 -7.21 4.89
C SER A 118 8.45 -8.19 3.76
N LEU A 119 8.91 -7.89 2.55
CA LEU A 119 8.75 -8.80 1.40
C LEU A 119 9.50 -10.12 1.65
N ILE A 120 10.75 -10.05 2.06
CA ILE A 120 11.56 -11.25 2.36
C ILE A 120 10.91 -12.06 3.48
N ALA A 121 10.47 -11.42 4.56
CA ALA A 121 9.80 -12.07 5.67
C ALA A 121 8.46 -12.71 5.26
N HIS A 122 7.69 -12.06 4.39
CA HIS A 122 6.45 -12.57 3.83
C HIS A 122 6.66 -13.85 3.04
N GLU A 123 7.55 -13.84 2.03
CA GLU A 123 7.82 -15.03 1.22
C GLU A 123 8.44 -16.16 2.06
N THR A 124 9.24 -15.82 3.08
CA THR A 124 9.78 -16.84 3.99
C THR A 124 8.70 -17.44 4.88
N ALA A 125 7.72 -16.65 5.34
CA ALA A 125 6.63 -17.15 6.18
C ALA A 125 5.71 -18.12 5.45
N HIS A 126 5.55 -17.96 4.15
CA HIS A 126 4.80 -18.90 3.31
C HIS A 126 5.31 -20.33 3.39
N MET A 127 6.57 -20.56 3.67
CA MET A 127 7.12 -21.92 3.84
C MET A 127 6.34 -22.75 4.87
N TRP A 128 5.78 -22.10 5.90
CA TRP A 128 4.87 -22.74 6.87
C TRP A 128 3.40 -22.49 6.52
N PHE A 129 3.06 -21.26 6.12
CA PHE A 129 1.69 -20.81 5.90
C PHE A 129 1.40 -20.68 4.40
N GLY A 130 1.05 -21.78 3.76
CA GLY A 130 0.79 -21.89 2.33
C GLY A 130 1.46 -23.13 1.72
N ASP A 131 2.71 -23.39 2.08
CA ASP A 131 3.52 -24.46 1.51
C ASP A 131 3.46 -25.73 2.36
N LEU A 132 3.78 -25.65 3.66
CA LEU A 132 3.65 -26.78 4.59
C LEU A 132 2.17 -27.12 4.85
N VAL A 133 1.35 -26.11 5.13
CA VAL A 133 -0.10 -26.24 5.25
C VAL A 133 -0.76 -25.38 4.19
N THR A 134 -1.47 -26.01 3.28
CA THR A 134 -2.11 -25.35 2.13
C THR A 134 -3.61 -25.25 2.34
N MET A 135 -4.25 -24.21 1.79
CA MET A 135 -5.70 -24.11 1.76
C MET A 135 -6.34 -25.30 1.04
N ALA A 136 -7.50 -25.74 1.54
CA ALA A 136 -8.28 -26.82 0.89
C ALA A 136 -8.86 -26.37 -0.45
N TRP A 137 -9.24 -25.10 -0.57
CA TRP A 137 -9.67 -24.48 -1.81
C TRP A 137 -9.34 -22.96 -1.81
N PHE A 138 -9.34 -22.34 -2.97
CA PHE A 138 -8.93 -20.95 -3.18
C PHE A 138 -9.86 -19.90 -2.56
N ASP A 139 -11.07 -20.24 -2.11
CA ASP A 139 -11.87 -19.32 -1.28
C ASP A 139 -11.18 -19.00 0.06
N ASP A 140 -10.28 -19.87 0.51
CA ASP A 140 -9.43 -19.68 1.69
C ASP A 140 -7.97 -19.27 1.34
N VAL A 141 -7.67 -18.88 0.08
CA VAL A 141 -6.32 -18.42 -0.31
C VAL A 141 -5.84 -17.23 0.52
N TRP A 142 -6.77 -16.42 1.03
CA TRP A 142 -6.47 -15.30 1.90
C TRP A 142 -5.75 -15.71 3.20
N THR A 143 -5.94 -16.95 3.68
CA THR A 143 -5.32 -17.44 4.93
C THR A 143 -3.81 -17.49 4.82
N LYS A 144 -3.26 -17.98 3.71
CA LYS A 144 -1.82 -17.98 3.50
C LYS A 144 -1.26 -16.56 3.42
N GLU A 145 -1.94 -15.66 2.71
CA GLU A 145 -1.51 -14.28 2.54
C GLU A 145 -1.56 -13.48 3.84
N VAL A 146 -2.64 -13.65 4.61
CA VAL A 146 -2.77 -12.94 5.88
C VAL A 146 -1.72 -13.38 6.88
N PHE A 147 -1.45 -14.70 6.98
CA PHE A 147 -0.43 -15.18 7.90
C PHE A 147 0.96 -14.78 7.47
N ALA A 148 1.27 -14.81 6.18
CA ALA A 148 2.55 -14.32 5.67
C ALA A 148 2.76 -12.83 6.03
N ASN A 149 1.79 -11.96 5.79
CA ASN A 149 1.85 -10.55 6.16
C ASN A 149 1.90 -10.31 7.68
N PHE A 150 1.09 -11.05 8.43
CA PHE A 150 1.02 -10.92 9.89
C PHE A 150 2.34 -11.36 10.55
N MET A 151 2.93 -12.47 10.10
CA MET A 151 4.25 -12.92 10.57
C MET A 151 5.36 -11.96 10.11
N ALA A 152 5.30 -11.44 8.87
CA ALA A 152 6.27 -10.47 8.39
C ALA A 152 6.32 -9.21 9.27
N ALA A 153 5.19 -8.69 9.72
CA ALA A 153 5.16 -7.57 10.67
C ALA A 153 5.89 -7.90 11.99
N LYS A 154 5.70 -9.11 12.53
CA LYS A 154 6.37 -9.56 13.76
C LYS A 154 7.88 -9.83 13.54
N ILE A 155 8.27 -10.38 12.38
CA ILE A 155 9.67 -10.68 12.03
C ILE A 155 10.49 -9.40 11.86
N VAL A 156 9.92 -8.38 11.21
CA VAL A 156 10.63 -7.12 10.94
C VAL A 156 10.88 -6.31 12.21
N HIS A 157 10.04 -6.45 13.23
CA HIS A 157 10.19 -5.71 14.49
C HIS A 157 11.60 -5.85 15.11
N PRO A 158 12.13 -7.04 15.40
CA PRO A 158 13.45 -7.18 15.98
C PRO A 158 14.60 -6.66 15.08
N ALA A 159 14.43 -6.74 13.77
CA ALA A 159 15.44 -6.31 12.81
C ALA A 159 15.57 -4.78 12.70
N PHE A 160 14.52 -4.03 13.07
CA PHE A 160 14.45 -2.58 12.99
C PHE A 160 13.97 -1.96 14.31
N PRO A 161 14.73 -2.06 15.41
CA PRO A 161 14.24 -1.66 16.74
C PRO A 161 14.06 -0.15 16.92
N ALA A 162 14.59 0.68 16.02
CA ALA A 162 14.41 2.13 16.05
C ALA A 162 13.13 2.62 15.39
N VAL A 163 12.41 1.72 14.71
CA VAL A 163 11.17 2.03 13.99
C VAL A 163 9.97 1.86 14.93
N ASP A 164 9.03 2.80 14.89
CA ASP A 164 7.73 2.63 15.53
C ASP A 164 6.88 1.64 14.71
N HIS A 165 6.75 0.42 15.22
CA HIS A 165 6.07 -0.67 14.51
C HIS A 165 4.55 -0.61 14.58
N ASP A 166 3.95 0.09 15.56
CA ASP A 166 2.51 0.31 15.61
C ASP A 166 2.11 1.37 14.58
N LEU A 167 2.87 2.47 14.49
CA LEU A 167 2.74 3.43 13.40
C LEU A 167 2.93 2.76 12.03
N ARG A 168 3.98 1.91 11.90
CA ARG A 168 4.21 1.16 10.66
C ARG A 168 3.02 0.28 10.29
N PHE A 169 2.46 -0.46 11.25
CA PHE A 169 1.31 -1.33 11.02
C PHE A 169 0.09 -0.51 10.55
N LEU A 170 -0.18 0.60 11.22
CA LEU A 170 -1.24 1.55 10.81
C LEU A 170 -1.05 2.00 9.36
N LEU A 171 0.13 2.54 9.03
CA LEU A 171 0.39 3.14 7.72
C LEU A 171 0.51 2.12 6.59
N ALA A 172 0.98 0.92 6.87
CA ALA A 172 1.09 -0.15 5.88
C ALA A 172 -0.28 -0.73 5.50
N HIS A 173 -1.20 -0.85 6.45
CA HIS A 173 -2.42 -1.63 6.24
C HIS A 173 -3.69 -0.79 6.05
N HIS A 174 -3.95 0.21 6.91
CA HIS A 174 -5.23 0.91 6.92
C HIS A 174 -5.53 1.70 5.64
N PRO A 175 -4.60 2.49 5.06
CA PRO A 175 -4.90 3.30 3.88
C PRO A 175 -5.34 2.47 2.67
N ALA A 176 -4.66 1.37 2.42
CA ALA A 176 -4.97 0.50 1.28
C ALA A 176 -6.26 -0.33 1.50
N ALA A 177 -6.48 -0.82 2.73
CA ALA A 177 -7.73 -1.48 3.10
C ALA A 177 -8.94 -0.53 2.97
N TYR A 178 -8.79 0.70 3.48
CA TYR A 178 -9.82 1.74 3.39
C TYR A 178 -10.11 2.15 1.95
N ALA A 179 -9.10 2.17 1.07
CA ALA A 179 -9.27 2.49 -0.34
C ALA A 179 -10.22 1.53 -1.07
N VAL A 180 -10.36 0.30 -0.60
CA VAL A 180 -11.33 -0.68 -1.14
C VAL A 180 -12.64 -0.66 -0.33
N ASP A 181 -12.57 -0.76 0.99
CA ASP A 181 -13.76 -0.96 1.84
C ASP A 181 -14.70 0.24 1.90
N ARG A 182 -14.24 1.46 1.58
CA ARG A 182 -15.09 2.65 1.44
C ARG A 182 -15.91 2.68 0.15
N THR A 183 -15.59 1.82 -0.82
CA THR A 183 -16.16 1.87 -2.17
C THR A 183 -17.42 1.01 -2.32
N ARG A 184 -18.23 1.29 -3.34
CA ARG A 184 -19.34 0.42 -3.74
C ARG A 184 -18.86 -0.95 -4.25
N GLY A 185 -17.60 -1.07 -4.61
CA GLY A 185 -16.93 -2.29 -5.05
C GLY A 185 -16.31 -3.13 -3.92
N ALA A 186 -16.52 -2.77 -2.67
CA ALA A 186 -15.95 -3.51 -1.53
C ALA A 186 -16.34 -5.00 -1.54
N ASN A 187 -15.42 -5.84 -1.10
CA ASN A 187 -15.58 -7.29 -1.01
C ASN A 187 -15.18 -7.82 0.37
N PRO A 188 -15.74 -8.97 0.80
CA PRO A 188 -15.30 -9.62 2.03
C PRO A 188 -13.86 -10.14 1.92
N ILE A 189 -13.25 -10.49 3.05
CA ILE A 189 -11.94 -11.15 3.08
C ILE A 189 -12.07 -12.52 2.43
N ARG A 190 -12.97 -13.37 2.91
CA ARG A 190 -13.28 -14.66 2.32
C ARG A 190 -14.29 -14.51 1.18
N GLN A 191 -13.95 -15.02 0.01
CA GLN A 191 -14.78 -14.93 -1.17
C GLN A 191 -14.94 -16.30 -1.82
N ALA A 192 -16.19 -16.76 -1.96
CA ALA A 192 -16.48 -18.03 -2.63
C ALA A 192 -15.89 -18.06 -4.05
N LEU A 193 -15.25 -19.16 -4.43
CA LEU A 193 -14.65 -19.39 -5.73
C LEU A 193 -15.19 -20.69 -6.34
N GLU A 194 -15.97 -20.58 -7.41
CA GLU A 194 -16.52 -21.74 -8.10
C GLU A 194 -15.55 -22.32 -9.16
N ASN A 195 -14.70 -21.47 -9.73
CA ASN A 195 -13.79 -21.84 -10.83
C ASN A 195 -12.41 -21.25 -10.62
N LEU A 196 -11.39 -22.12 -10.66
CA LEU A 196 -9.98 -21.75 -10.47
C LEU A 196 -9.49 -20.68 -11.47
N ASN A 197 -10.00 -20.65 -12.69
CA ASN A 197 -9.67 -19.60 -13.68
C ASN A 197 -10.03 -18.17 -13.20
N GLN A 198 -10.83 -18.07 -12.16
CA GLN A 198 -11.21 -16.80 -11.55
C GLN A 198 -10.42 -16.48 -10.26
N ALA A 199 -9.49 -17.34 -9.84
CA ALA A 199 -8.75 -17.18 -8.60
C ALA A 199 -8.03 -15.82 -8.52
N GLY A 200 -7.46 -15.37 -9.64
CA GLY A 200 -6.82 -14.05 -9.72
C GLY A 200 -7.73 -12.87 -9.36
N THR A 201 -9.05 -13.05 -9.36
CA THR A 201 -9.97 -11.99 -8.95
C THR A 201 -10.10 -11.83 -7.44
N LEU A 202 -9.63 -12.79 -6.66
CA LEU A 202 -9.68 -12.78 -5.19
C LEU A 202 -8.64 -11.84 -4.58
N TYR A 203 -7.46 -11.79 -5.21
CA TYR A 203 -6.33 -11.03 -4.71
C TYR A 203 -6.56 -9.52 -4.75
N GLY A 204 -6.08 -8.82 -3.71
CA GLY A 204 -6.19 -7.38 -3.59
C GLY A 204 -6.04 -6.90 -2.15
N ALA A 205 -6.19 -5.59 -1.92
CA ALA A 205 -5.92 -4.95 -0.63
C ALA A 205 -6.74 -5.52 0.54
N ILE A 206 -7.87 -6.16 0.27
CA ILE A 206 -8.67 -6.75 1.36
C ILE A 206 -7.96 -7.95 1.99
N ILE A 207 -7.39 -8.85 1.19
CA ILE A 207 -6.68 -10.01 1.75
C ILE A 207 -5.25 -9.68 2.20
N TYR A 208 -4.60 -8.68 1.58
CA TYR A 208 -3.24 -8.31 1.95
C TYR A 208 -3.16 -7.25 3.05
N GLN A 209 -4.19 -6.39 3.22
CA GLN A 209 -4.12 -5.26 4.12
C GLN A 209 -5.22 -5.24 5.19
N LYS A 210 -6.50 -5.47 4.83
CA LYS A 210 -7.57 -5.57 5.84
C LYS A 210 -7.40 -6.84 6.70
N ALA A 211 -7.12 -7.97 6.08
CA ALA A 211 -7.03 -9.23 6.81
C ALA A 211 -5.97 -9.23 7.92
N PRO A 212 -4.74 -8.67 7.78
CA PRO A 212 -3.80 -8.51 8.88
C PRO A 212 -4.35 -7.68 10.06
N ILE A 213 -5.13 -6.62 9.80
CA ILE A 213 -5.79 -5.84 10.86
C ILE A 213 -6.79 -6.73 11.61
N VAL A 214 -7.58 -7.50 10.88
CA VAL A 214 -8.55 -8.44 11.45
C VAL A 214 -7.84 -9.53 12.25
N MET A 215 -6.68 -10.05 11.80
CA MET A 215 -5.86 -10.98 12.59
C MET A 215 -5.30 -10.34 13.86
N LYS A 216 -4.93 -9.04 13.81
CA LYS A 216 -4.51 -8.31 15.02
C LYS A 216 -5.67 -8.18 16.02
N HIS A 217 -6.89 -7.91 15.55
CA HIS A 217 -8.09 -7.94 16.39
C HIS A 217 -8.31 -9.31 17.00
N LEU A 218 -8.13 -10.39 16.23
CA LEU A 218 -8.27 -11.75 16.73
C LEU A 218 -7.22 -12.07 17.81
N GLU A 219 -5.95 -11.74 17.57
CA GLU A 219 -4.88 -11.91 18.55
C GLU A 219 -5.16 -11.12 19.83
N GLN A 220 -5.60 -9.84 19.73
CA GLN A 220 -5.98 -9.04 20.89
C GLN A 220 -7.19 -9.61 21.65
N ARG A 221 -8.13 -10.25 20.94
CA ARG A 221 -9.32 -10.83 21.53
C ARG A 221 -9.02 -12.07 22.37
N ILE A 222 -8.17 -12.98 21.87
CA ILE A 222 -7.88 -14.27 22.53
C ILE A 222 -6.55 -14.29 23.29
N GLY A 223 -5.71 -13.27 23.10
CA GLY A 223 -4.38 -13.17 23.70
C GLY A 223 -3.28 -13.77 22.81
N GLU A 224 -2.09 -13.18 22.88
CA GLU A 224 -0.94 -13.53 22.03
C GLU A 224 -0.47 -14.97 22.22
N GLU A 225 -0.46 -15.45 23.48
CA GLU A 225 -0.02 -16.81 23.79
C GLU A 225 -0.99 -17.88 23.25
N ALA A 226 -2.31 -17.68 23.44
CA ALA A 226 -3.34 -18.58 22.92
C ALA A 226 -3.31 -18.58 21.39
N PHE A 227 -3.16 -17.42 20.76
CA PHE A 227 -3.01 -17.31 19.30
C PHE A 227 -1.81 -18.07 18.79
N ARG A 228 -0.61 -17.88 19.37
CA ARG A 228 0.61 -18.61 18.99
C ARG A 228 0.47 -20.11 19.15
N ASN A 229 -0.11 -20.58 20.28
CA ASN A 229 -0.32 -22.00 20.52
C ASN A 229 -1.31 -22.59 19.51
N GLY A 230 -2.36 -21.85 19.13
CA GLY A 230 -3.27 -22.23 18.07
C GLY A 230 -2.59 -22.37 16.71
N MET A 231 -1.68 -21.43 16.35
CA MET A 231 -0.89 -21.54 15.12
C MET A 231 0.02 -22.77 15.11
N ARG A 232 0.66 -23.09 16.23
CA ARG A 232 1.48 -24.30 16.38
C ARG A 232 0.67 -25.58 16.22
N ASP A 233 -0.48 -25.63 16.83
CA ASP A 233 -1.39 -26.78 16.74
C ASP A 233 -1.93 -26.95 15.32
N TYR A 234 -2.34 -25.83 14.67
CA TYR A 234 -2.76 -25.82 13.27
C TYR A 234 -1.68 -26.37 12.33
N LEU A 235 -0.46 -25.84 12.41
CA LEU A 235 0.67 -26.29 11.58
C LEU A 235 1.03 -27.76 11.84
N SER A 236 1.00 -28.20 13.11
CA SER A 236 1.31 -29.59 13.47
C SER A 236 0.24 -30.58 13.00
N ARG A 237 -1.06 -30.22 13.10
CA ARG A 237 -2.17 -31.11 12.70
C ARG A 237 -2.26 -31.27 11.19
N TYR A 238 -1.91 -30.23 10.44
CA TYR A 238 -2.12 -30.18 8.98
C TYR A 238 -0.83 -30.13 8.16
N ALA A 239 0.34 -30.43 8.78
CA ALA A 239 1.62 -30.49 8.06
C ALA A 239 1.54 -31.40 6.81
N HIS A 240 2.00 -30.88 5.67
CA HIS A 240 1.93 -31.52 4.34
C HIS A 240 0.50 -31.92 3.92
N SER A 241 -0.51 -31.17 4.35
CA SER A 241 -1.91 -31.42 4.07
C SER A 241 -2.67 -30.10 3.85
N ASN A 242 -3.99 -30.21 3.77
CA ASN A 242 -4.88 -29.07 3.54
C ASN A 242 -5.71 -28.75 4.77
N ALA A 243 -5.96 -27.47 4.99
CA ALA A 243 -6.88 -26.98 6.00
C ALA A 243 -7.70 -25.80 5.45
N ASP A 244 -8.84 -25.52 6.06
CA ASP A 244 -9.65 -24.36 5.78
C ASP A 244 -9.70 -23.36 6.97
N TRP A 245 -10.30 -22.20 6.73
CA TRP A 245 -10.45 -21.19 7.79
C TRP A 245 -11.23 -21.69 9.00
N ASN A 246 -12.26 -22.52 8.80
CA ASN A 246 -13.07 -23.06 9.91
C ASN A 246 -12.27 -24.04 10.76
N ASP A 247 -11.30 -24.76 10.20
CA ASP A 247 -10.39 -25.62 10.96
C ASP A 247 -9.58 -24.80 11.96
N LEU A 248 -9.05 -23.65 11.52
CA LEU A 248 -8.30 -22.76 12.41
C LEU A 248 -9.20 -22.11 13.46
N VAL A 249 -10.38 -21.59 13.05
CA VAL A 249 -11.36 -21.03 14.00
C VAL A 249 -11.69 -22.03 15.11
N ARG A 250 -11.91 -23.31 14.75
CA ARG A 250 -12.18 -24.37 15.72
C ARG A 250 -11.02 -24.59 16.69
N ILE A 251 -9.77 -24.62 16.18
CA ILE A 251 -8.58 -24.77 17.04
C ILE A 251 -8.48 -23.62 18.03
N LEU A 252 -8.68 -22.39 17.56
CA LEU A 252 -8.60 -21.21 18.42
C LEU A 252 -9.74 -21.13 19.44
N ASP A 253 -10.96 -21.56 19.07
CA ASP A 253 -12.13 -21.59 19.96
C ASP A 253 -12.02 -22.70 21.02
N GLU A 254 -11.30 -23.80 20.73
CA GLU A 254 -10.94 -24.84 21.72
C GLU A 254 -9.98 -24.31 22.80
N LEU A 255 -9.08 -23.37 22.44
CA LEU A 255 -8.09 -22.80 23.35
C LEU A 255 -8.66 -21.66 24.20
N GLU A 256 -9.48 -20.82 23.61
CA GLU A 256 -10.09 -19.65 24.26
C GLU A 256 -11.52 -19.46 23.75
N PRO A 257 -12.52 -20.07 24.39
CA PRO A 257 -13.92 -20.02 23.96
C PRO A 257 -14.45 -18.57 23.97
N SER A 258 -14.70 -18.00 22.83
CA SER A 258 -15.12 -16.60 22.69
C SER A 258 -16.10 -16.34 21.54
N ASP A 259 -16.82 -17.37 21.08
CA ASP A 259 -17.72 -17.32 19.93
C ASP A 259 -17.04 -16.69 18.69
N LEU A 260 -15.92 -17.30 18.30
CA LEU A 260 -15.13 -16.84 17.15
C LEU A 260 -15.88 -16.99 15.83
N ARG A 261 -16.89 -17.85 15.77
CA ARG A 261 -17.71 -18.01 14.58
C ARG A 261 -18.53 -16.75 14.29
N ALA A 262 -19.24 -16.22 15.28
CA ALA A 262 -20.01 -14.97 15.12
C ALA A 262 -19.09 -13.77 14.81
N TRP A 263 -17.90 -13.74 15.38
CA TRP A 263 -16.90 -12.75 15.05
C TRP A 263 -16.42 -12.88 13.59
N SER A 264 -16.14 -14.10 13.12
CA SER A 264 -15.73 -14.38 11.74
C SER A 264 -16.81 -14.00 10.74
N ASP A 265 -18.07 -14.31 11.02
CA ASP A 265 -19.21 -13.98 10.15
C ASP A 265 -19.28 -12.47 9.82
N ILE A 266 -18.85 -11.61 10.73
CA ILE A 266 -18.86 -10.15 10.52
C ILE A 266 -17.56 -9.65 9.91
N TRP A 267 -16.42 -10.08 10.45
CA TRP A 267 -15.13 -9.51 10.05
C TRP A 267 -14.55 -10.14 8.78
N VAL A 268 -14.79 -11.43 8.56
CA VAL A 268 -14.21 -12.19 7.45
C VAL A 268 -15.19 -12.36 6.28
N GLU A 269 -16.47 -12.63 6.56
CA GLU A 269 -17.48 -12.95 5.55
C GLU A 269 -18.25 -11.71 5.05
N GLN A 270 -18.09 -10.54 5.71
CA GLN A 270 -18.76 -9.30 5.30
C GLN A 270 -17.80 -8.26 4.76
N ALA A 271 -18.25 -7.54 3.71
CA ALA A 271 -17.49 -6.46 3.10
C ALA A 271 -17.78 -5.12 3.79
N GLY A 272 -16.86 -4.18 3.69
CA GLY A 272 -17.02 -2.80 4.14
C GLY A 272 -16.48 -2.54 5.53
N ARG A 273 -16.59 -1.30 5.97
CA ARG A 273 -16.17 -0.79 7.28
C ARG A 273 -17.28 0.01 7.95
N PRO A 274 -17.41 0.01 9.30
CA PRO A 274 -18.37 0.86 9.98
C PRO A 274 -17.99 2.35 9.84
N THR A 275 -18.98 3.23 9.90
CA THR A 275 -18.75 4.64 10.22
C THR A 275 -18.89 4.81 11.74
N ILE A 276 -17.88 5.34 12.40
CA ILE A 276 -17.84 5.60 13.83
C ILE A 276 -17.80 7.11 14.03
N SER A 277 -18.91 7.66 14.49
CA SER A 277 -19.02 9.08 14.87
C SER A 277 -19.08 9.21 16.38
N PHE A 278 -18.69 10.38 16.90
CA PHE A 278 -18.90 10.67 18.29
C PHE A 278 -19.62 11.99 18.50
N GLN A 279 -20.40 12.02 19.57
CA GLN A 279 -21.14 13.18 20.02
C GLN A 279 -20.87 13.38 21.52
N ARG A 280 -20.72 14.64 21.92
CA ARG A 280 -20.64 14.98 23.34
C ARG A 280 -22.03 14.98 23.95
N GLU A 281 -22.16 14.48 25.17
CA GLU A 281 -23.40 14.57 25.90
C GLU A 281 -23.73 16.04 26.18
N SER A 282 -24.95 16.49 25.80
CA SER A 282 -25.29 17.92 25.74
C SER A 282 -25.60 18.57 27.10
N GLU A 283 -25.92 17.83 28.15
CA GLU A 283 -26.45 18.41 29.40
C GLU A 283 -25.54 18.27 30.64
N ALA A 284 -24.67 17.28 30.72
CA ALA A 284 -23.79 17.07 31.85
C ALA A 284 -22.29 17.18 31.55
N GLY A 285 -21.89 17.11 30.27
CA GLY A 285 -20.49 17.25 29.84
C GLY A 285 -19.55 16.16 30.36
N THR A 286 -20.09 15.02 30.84
CA THR A 286 -19.34 14.00 31.58
C THR A 286 -18.96 12.80 30.71
N GLY A 287 -19.50 12.70 29.47
CA GLY A 287 -19.27 11.57 28.58
C GLY A 287 -19.23 11.94 27.11
N VAL A 288 -18.72 11.01 26.31
CA VAL A 288 -18.75 10.98 24.85
C VAL A 288 -19.53 9.74 24.42
N ILE A 289 -20.51 9.89 23.54
CA ILE A 289 -21.22 8.77 22.95
C ILE A 289 -20.57 8.45 21.62
N LEU A 290 -20.03 7.25 21.50
CA LEU A 290 -19.60 6.70 20.22
C LEU A 290 -20.75 5.92 19.58
N GLN A 291 -21.00 6.19 18.32
CA GLN A 291 -22.03 5.53 17.53
C GLN A 291 -21.43 4.93 16.27
N GLN A 292 -21.60 3.60 16.08
CA GLN A 292 -21.30 3.00 14.81
C GLN A 292 -22.55 2.83 13.95
N THR A 293 -22.39 3.04 12.66
CA THR A 293 -23.42 2.84 11.66
C THR A 293 -22.88 2.02 10.48
N ASP A 294 -23.76 1.21 9.89
CA ASP A 294 -23.46 0.51 8.65
C ASP A 294 -23.69 1.46 7.46
N PRO A 295 -22.65 1.80 6.67
CA PRO A 295 -22.79 2.75 5.56
C PRO A 295 -23.74 2.28 4.47
N TRP A 296 -24.07 0.98 4.42
CA TRP A 296 -25.00 0.42 3.44
C TRP A 296 -26.38 0.11 4.03
N SER A 297 -26.66 0.56 5.25
CA SER A 297 -27.96 0.43 5.93
C SER A 297 -28.47 -1.03 6.02
N ARG A 298 -27.56 -2.00 6.16
CA ARG A 298 -27.87 -3.44 6.31
C ARG A 298 -28.02 -3.85 7.78
N GLY A 299 -27.80 -2.91 8.70
CA GLY A 299 -27.91 -3.14 10.15
C GLY A 299 -26.76 -3.95 10.75
N ARG A 300 -25.61 -4.04 10.05
CA ARG A 300 -24.44 -4.76 10.55
C ARG A 300 -23.74 -3.99 11.66
N VAL A 301 -23.16 -4.72 12.57
CA VAL A 301 -22.36 -4.21 13.69
C VAL A 301 -21.01 -4.92 13.65
N TRP A 302 -19.93 -4.18 13.75
CA TRP A 302 -18.56 -4.68 13.84
C TRP A 302 -18.03 -4.56 15.27
N PRO A 303 -18.11 -5.63 16.08
CA PRO A 303 -17.60 -5.60 17.46
C PRO A 303 -16.08 -5.46 17.44
N GLN A 304 -15.57 -4.43 18.15
CA GLN A 304 -14.13 -4.21 18.28
C GLN A 304 -13.79 -3.49 19.58
N ARG A 305 -12.52 -3.63 20.01
CA ARG A 305 -11.94 -2.82 21.07
C ARG A 305 -11.47 -1.51 20.45
N LEU A 306 -11.74 -0.42 21.15
CA LEU A 306 -11.27 0.91 20.77
C LEU A 306 -10.44 1.49 21.92
N GLU A 307 -9.35 2.15 21.57
CA GLU A 307 -8.62 3.02 22.49
C GLU A 307 -8.96 4.47 22.14
N VAL A 308 -9.53 5.19 23.10
CA VAL A 308 -9.98 6.57 22.94
C VAL A 308 -9.03 7.50 23.66
N ALA A 309 -8.34 8.39 22.93
CA ALA A 309 -7.48 9.39 23.52
C ALA A 309 -8.23 10.71 23.76
N PHE A 310 -7.98 11.29 24.93
CA PHE A 310 -8.45 12.62 25.36
C PHE A 310 -7.29 13.59 25.35
N LEU A 311 -7.42 14.67 24.59
CA LEU A 311 -6.40 15.68 24.35
C LEU A 311 -6.88 17.04 24.85
N SER A 312 -5.96 17.93 25.15
CA SER A 312 -6.26 19.34 25.42
C SER A 312 -5.17 20.26 24.90
N ASP A 313 -5.52 21.54 24.72
CA ASP A 313 -4.51 22.60 24.66
C ASP A 313 -3.88 22.73 26.05
N GLY A 314 -2.58 22.45 26.16
CA GLY A 314 -1.85 22.59 27.40
C GLY A 314 -1.77 24.07 27.84
N LYS A 315 -1.44 24.30 29.09
CA LYS A 315 -1.34 25.67 29.68
C LYS A 315 -0.42 26.64 28.92
N ASN A 316 0.49 26.08 28.10
CA ASN A 316 1.42 26.84 27.25
C ASN A 316 1.01 26.80 25.75
N GLY A 317 -0.21 26.38 25.44
CA GLY A 317 -0.66 26.21 24.06
C GLY A 317 -0.06 25.02 23.32
N VAL A 318 0.61 24.08 23.98
CA VAL A 318 1.14 22.85 23.36
C VAL A 318 0.14 21.70 23.56
N PRO A 319 -0.27 20.98 22.52
CA PRO A 319 -1.17 19.84 22.63
C PRO A 319 -0.66 18.80 23.64
N ARG A 320 -1.56 18.31 24.46
CA ARG A 320 -1.22 17.31 25.48
C ARG A 320 -2.24 16.17 25.47
N LEU A 321 -1.72 14.96 25.46
CA LEU A 321 -2.50 13.78 25.81
C LEU A 321 -2.79 13.81 27.32
N ILE A 322 -4.08 13.80 27.68
CA ILE A 322 -4.53 13.81 29.09
C ILE A 322 -4.63 12.37 29.60
N ASP A 323 -5.32 11.53 28.84
CA ASP A 323 -5.63 10.14 29.23
C ASP A 323 -6.09 9.32 28.03
N ARG A 324 -6.13 8.01 28.20
CA ARG A 324 -6.69 7.04 27.24
C ARG A 324 -7.70 6.14 27.96
N ALA A 325 -8.77 5.78 27.26
CA ALA A 325 -9.76 4.83 27.72
C ALA A 325 -9.92 3.68 26.73
N GLU A 326 -9.75 2.46 27.21
CA GLU A 326 -10.09 1.27 26.44
C GLU A 326 -11.56 0.94 26.60
N ILE A 327 -12.25 0.69 25.50
CA ILE A 327 -13.67 0.33 25.48
C ILE A 327 -13.95 -0.80 24.51
N GLU A 328 -15.02 -1.53 24.75
CA GLU A 328 -15.54 -2.51 23.79
C GLU A 328 -16.81 -1.99 23.12
N LEU A 329 -16.74 -1.76 21.82
CA LEU A 329 -17.88 -1.40 20.98
C LEU A 329 -18.56 -2.69 20.49
N ARG A 330 -19.47 -3.26 21.30
CA ARG A 330 -20.20 -4.51 20.98
C ARG A 330 -21.51 -4.28 20.24
N GLY A 331 -22.07 -3.09 20.34
CA GLY A 331 -23.35 -2.70 19.75
C GLY A 331 -23.27 -1.48 18.89
N GLY A 332 -24.41 -0.88 18.53
CA GLY A 332 -24.48 0.35 17.74
C GLY A 332 -23.96 1.60 18.47
N THR A 333 -23.95 1.58 19.81
CA THR A 333 -23.55 2.73 20.63
C THR A 333 -22.82 2.28 21.90
N VAL A 334 -21.90 3.12 22.36
CA VAL A 334 -21.24 2.97 23.67
C VAL A 334 -20.96 4.37 24.25
N GLU A 335 -21.16 4.52 25.55
CA GLU A 335 -20.81 5.72 26.31
C GLU A 335 -19.37 5.58 26.84
N VAL A 336 -18.55 6.59 26.60
CA VAL A 336 -17.19 6.71 27.10
C VAL A 336 -17.13 7.83 28.11
N PRO A 337 -16.90 7.55 29.39
CA PRO A 337 -16.81 8.61 30.39
C PRO A 337 -15.54 9.46 30.14
N ILE A 338 -15.68 10.77 30.17
CA ILE A 338 -14.53 11.67 30.16
C ILE A 338 -13.72 11.48 31.43
N PRO A 339 -12.41 11.15 31.36
CA PRO A 339 -11.56 10.96 32.52
C PRO A 339 -11.56 12.17 33.45
N ALA A 340 -11.44 11.95 34.77
CA ALA A 340 -11.43 13.01 35.76
C ALA A 340 -10.36 14.06 35.44
N ALA A 341 -9.19 13.67 35.00
CA ALA A 341 -8.09 14.55 34.60
C ALA A 341 -8.44 15.48 33.41
N ALA A 342 -9.38 15.07 32.57
CA ALA A 342 -9.83 15.84 31.39
C ALA A 342 -11.00 16.79 31.71
N ARG A 343 -11.73 16.57 32.82
CA ARG A 343 -12.89 17.40 33.19
C ARG A 343 -12.53 18.84 33.56
N ASP A 344 -11.33 19.04 34.07
CA ASP A 344 -10.82 20.37 34.49
C ASP A 344 -10.11 21.11 33.35
N ALA A 345 -10.00 20.52 32.16
CA ALA A 345 -9.40 21.17 31.00
C ALA A 345 -10.39 22.17 30.37
N GLU A 346 -9.88 23.32 29.91
CA GLU A 346 -10.70 24.35 29.24
C GLU A 346 -11.32 23.81 27.94
N SER A 347 -10.59 22.92 27.25
CA SER A 347 -11.03 22.25 26.02
C SER A 347 -10.57 20.81 26.03
N VAL A 348 -11.43 19.88 25.63
CA VAL A 348 -11.11 18.48 25.48
C VAL A 348 -11.38 18.05 24.02
N PHE A 349 -10.41 17.47 23.37
CA PHE A 349 -10.50 16.92 22.03
C PHE A 349 -10.38 15.41 22.10
N VAL A 350 -11.02 14.70 21.18
CA VAL A 350 -11.13 13.24 21.24
C VAL A 350 -10.66 12.59 19.93
N ILE A 351 -9.77 11.59 20.07
CA ILE A 351 -9.39 10.69 18.98
C ILE A 351 -9.91 9.30 19.37
N PRO A 352 -10.91 8.74 18.66
CA PRO A 352 -11.59 7.51 19.07
C PRO A 352 -10.89 6.23 18.68
N ASN A 353 -9.74 6.28 18.01
CA ASN A 353 -8.97 5.18 17.46
C ASN A 353 -7.46 5.36 17.70
N SER A 354 -7.10 5.76 18.92
CA SER A 354 -5.73 6.11 19.28
C SER A 354 -4.77 4.91 19.34
N GLY A 355 -5.28 3.69 19.42
CA GLY A 355 -4.49 2.46 19.42
C GLY A 355 -3.95 2.07 18.04
N GLY A 356 -4.44 2.71 16.96
CA GLY A 356 -3.95 2.50 15.59
C GLY A 356 -4.31 1.15 14.96
N VAL A 357 -5.08 0.32 15.65
CA VAL A 357 -5.53 -1.01 15.16
C VAL A 357 -7.01 -0.99 14.79
N GLU A 358 -7.76 -0.07 15.36
CA GLU A 358 -9.20 0.08 15.17
C GLU A 358 -9.55 0.29 13.69
N TYR A 359 -10.68 -0.32 13.26
CA TYR A 359 -11.06 -0.33 11.85
C TYR A 359 -12.42 0.32 11.60
N GLY A 360 -12.44 1.40 10.83
CA GLY A 360 -13.66 2.14 10.50
C GLY A 360 -13.40 3.47 9.84
N LEU A 361 -14.46 4.15 9.42
CA LEU A 361 -14.44 5.58 9.12
C LEU A 361 -14.69 6.35 10.42
N PHE A 362 -13.65 6.93 11.00
CA PHE A 362 -13.76 7.72 12.24
C PHE A 362 -14.09 9.16 11.91
N GLN A 363 -15.23 9.64 12.42
CA GLN A 363 -15.71 11.00 12.17
C GLN A 363 -15.67 11.84 13.45
N PRO A 364 -14.62 12.62 13.69
CA PRO A 364 -14.54 13.50 14.85
C PRO A 364 -15.61 14.59 14.81
N ASP A 365 -15.95 15.14 15.98
CA ASP A 365 -16.76 16.37 16.05
C ASP A 365 -16.02 17.57 15.44
N ALA A 366 -16.71 18.66 15.22
CA ALA A 366 -16.14 19.84 14.56
C ALA A 366 -14.97 20.44 15.35
N ALA A 367 -15.03 20.44 16.68
CA ALA A 367 -13.96 20.99 17.53
C ALA A 367 -12.70 20.11 17.48
N SER A 368 -12.86 18.79 17.58
CA SER A 368 -11.74 17.85 17.46
C SER A 368 -11.13 17.86 16.05
N LEU A 369 -11.96 17.96 14.98
CA LEU A 369 -11.45 18.09 13.63
C LEU A 369 -10.62 19.37 13.43
N SER A 370 -11.11 20.54 13.93
CA SER A 370 -10.36 21.80 13.86
C SER A 370 -9.03 21.70 14.61
N PHE A 371 -9.05 21.13 15.80
CA PHE A 371 -7.84 20.87 16.57
C PHE A 371 -6.83 20.01 15.79
N LEU A 372 -7.28 18.94 15.15
CA LEU A 372 -6.40 18.09 14.35
C LEU A 372 -5.80 18.85 13.16
N VAL A 373 -6.59 19.66 12.46
CA VAL A 373 -6.10 20.49 11.34
C VAL A 373 -4.96 21.41 11.79
N GLU A 374 -5.14 22.06 12.94
CA GLU A 374 -4.22 23.09 13.42
C GLU A 374 -3.01 22.54 14.17
N ARG A 375 -3.16 21.38 14.83
CA ARG A 375 -2.23 20.96 15.90
C ARG A 375 -1.74 19.51 15.80
N HIS A 376 -2.16 18.72 14.79
CA HIS A 376 -1.77 17.30 14.69
C HIS A 376 -0.26 17.08 14.68
N ALA A 377 0.51 17.94 14.00
CA ALA A 377 1.96 17.81 13.89
C ALA A 377 2.71 18.07 15.20
N GLU A 378 2.05 18.70 16.19
CA GLU A 378 2.62 19.00 17.51
C GLU A 378 2.36 17.90 18.55
N LEU A 379 1.58 16.86 18.20
CA LEU A 379 1.35 15.70 19.08
C LEU A 379 2.68 14.96 19.33
N GLU A 380 2.99 14.65 20.58
CA GLU A 380 4.26 14.01 20.95
C GLU A 380 4.33 12.56 20.42
N ASP A 381 3.23 11.81 20.52
CA ASP A 381 3.13 10.40 20.15
C ASP A 381 3.05 10.25 18.62
N PRO A 382 4.00 9.55 17.95
CA PRO A 382 4.00 9.37 16.51
C PRO A 382 2.81 8.57 16.00
N LEU A 383 2.29 7.60 16.77
CA LEU A 383 1.09 6.85 16.40
C LEU A 383 -0.14 7.77 16.38
N LEU A 384 -0.28 8.64 17.37
CA LEU A 384 -1.36 9.64 17.38
C LEU A 384 -1.28 10.61 16.20
N ARG A 385 -0.07 11.06 15.80
CA ARG A 385 0.10 11.86 14.58
C ARG A 385 -0.33 11.10 13.33
N GLY A 386 0.03 9.81 13.23
CA GLY A 386 -0.39 8.94 12.13
C GLY A 386 -1.90 8.78 12.06
N VAL A 387 -2.55 8.49 13.19
CA VAL A 387 -4.02 8.38 13.29
C VAL A 387 -4.69 9.71 12.94
N ALA A 388 -4.18 10.83 13.47
CA ALA A 388 -4.66 12.17 13.16
C ALA A 388 -4.59 12.46 11.66
N TRP A 389 -3.46 12.17 11.02
CA TRP A 389 -3.28 12.38 9.59
C TRP A 389 -4.28 11.54 8.75
N LEU A 390 -4.44 10.26 9.05
CA LEU A 390 -5.42 9.42 8.36
C LEU A 390 -6.87 9.92 8.57
N THR A 391 -7.18 10.46 9.73
CA THR A 391 -8.48 11.06 10.01
C THR A 391 -8.71 12.33 9.17
N LEU A 392 -7.68 13.18 9.01
CA LEU A 392 -7.74 14.37 8.15
C LEU A 392 -7.90 13.98 6.66
N TRP A 393 -7.17 12.96 6.21
CA TRP A 393 -7.29 12.41 4.87
C TRP A 393 -8.72 11.89 4.58
N ASP A 394 -9.26 11.04 5.46
CA ASP A 394 -10.64 10.55 5.33
C ASP A 394 -11.67 11.71 5.39
N ALA A 395 -11.46 12.71 6.25
CA ALA A 395 -12.33 13.89 6.32
C ALA A 395 -12.33 14.69 5.01
N MET A 396 -11.18 14.82 4.34
CA MET A 396 -11.09 15.43 3.01
C MET A 396 -11.83 14.60 1.96
N LEU A 397 -11.62 13.30 1.93
CA LEU A 397 -12.31 12.39 1.00
C LEU A 397 -13.84 12.39 1.18
N GLU A 398 -14.32 12.57 2.41
CA GLU A 398 -15.76 12.70 2.72
C GLU A 398 -16.31 14.12 2.45
N GLY A 399 -15.46 15.06 2.03
CA GLY A 399 -15.86 16.47 1.77
C GLY A 399 -16.08 17.30 3.03
N ARG A 400 -15.64 16.83 4.19
CA ARG A 400 -15.70 17.55 5.48
C ARG A 400 -14.54 18.51 5.67
N LEU A 401 -13.48 18.36 4.90
CA LEU A 401 -12.27 19.17 4.90
C LEU A 401 -11.94 19.60 3.47
N PRO A 402 -11.76 20.91 3.18
CA PRO A 402 -11.30 21.35 1.87
C PRO A 402 -9.90 20.80 1.52
N PRO A 403 -9.62 20.44 0.25
CA PRO A 403 -8.28 19.96 -0.17
C PRO A 403 -7.15 20.94 0.16
N GLU A 404 -7.37 22.25 -0.04
CA GLU A 404 -6.36 23.29 0.27
C GLU A 404 -6.05 23.37 1.77
N THR A 405 -7.03 23.07 2.64
CA THR A 405 -6.81 23.01 4.10
C THR A 405 -5.93 21.78 4.46
N LEU A 406 -6.15 20.64 3.83
CA LEU A 406 -5.28 19.47 4.01
C LEU A 406 -3.85 19.76 3.54
N LEU A 407 -3.67 20.47 2.41
CA LEU A 407 -2.34 20.86 1.93
C LEU A 407 -1.66 21.85 2.89
N SER A 408 -2.42 22.77 3.49
CA SER A 408 -1.87 23.66 4.51
C SER A 408 -1.37 22.90 5.74
N ALA A 409 -2.13 21.92 6.21
CA ALA A 409 -1.72 21.03 7.30
C ALA A 409 -0.48 20.18 6.90
N ALA A 410 -0.44 19.71 5.65
CA ALA A 410 0.69 18.96 5.12
C ALA A 410 2.00 19.77 5.10
N VAL A 411 1.97 21.05 4.71
CA VAL A 411 3.17 21.91 4.71
C VAL A 411 3.77 21.99 6.12
N VAL A 412 2.92 22.15 7.16
CA VAL A 412 3.39 22.12 8.55
C VAL A 412 4.03 20.77 8.89
N SER A 413 3.40 19.67 8.49
CA SER A 413 3.95 18.32 8.74
C SER A 413 5.25 18.07 7.99
N ILE A 414 5.40 18.54 6.74
CA ILE A 414 6.63 18.43 5.96
C ILE A 414 7.82 19.06 6.70
N GLU A 415 7.59 20.18 7.39
CA GLU A 415 8.63 20.87 8.16
C GLU A 415 8.92 20.20 9.51
N MET A 416 7.90 19.65 10.18
CA MET A 416 7.98 19.25 11.59
C MET A 416 8.09 17.73 11.82
N GLU A 417 7.58 16.87 10.91
CA GLU A 417 7.45 15.43 11.16
C GLU A 417 8.81 14.71 11.22
N PRO A 418 9.17 14.13 12.37
CA PRO A 418 10.42 13.40 12.51
C PRO A 418 10.35 11.96 11.95
N ALA A 419 9.16 11.30 11.99
CA ALA A 419 9.00 9.91 11.58
C ALA A 419 8.95 9.79 10.04
N GLU A 420 9.99 9.20 9.44
CA GLU A 420 10.11 9.07 7.98
C GLU A 420 8.92 8.31 7.37
N GLN A 421 8.39 7.31 8.07
CA GLN A 421 7.22 6.55 7.61
C GLN A 421 5.98 7.44 7.45
N LEU A 422 5.75 8.36 8.40
CA LEU A 422 4.63 9.29 8.34
C LEU A 422 4.86 10.36 7.28
N VAL A 423 6.12 10.81 7.09
CA VAL A 423 6.50 11.70 5.98
C VAL A 423 6.13 11.06 4.64
N SER A 424 6.52 9.81 4.39
CA SER A 424 6.17 9.09 3.15
C SER A 424 4.66 9.05 2.92
N ARG A 425 3.87 8.82 3.97
CA ARG A 425 2.40 8.81 3.88
C ARG A 425 1.85 10.20 3.54
N ILE A 426 2.30 11.23 4.24
CA ILE A 426 1.88 12.63 4.00
C ILE A 426 2.19 13.03 2.55
N LEU A 427 3.39 12.74 2.06
CA LEU A 427 3.80 13.08 0.70
C LEU A 427 2.97 12.36 -0.37
N ALA A 428 2.63 11.09 -0.14
CA ALA A 428 1.71 10.36 -1.02
C ALA A 428 0.32 11.01 -1.07
N ASP A 429 -0.23 11.43 0.07
CA ASP A 429 -1.53 12.11 0.13
C ASP A 429 -1.47 13.54 -0.45
N VAL A 430 -0.37 14.26 -0.27
CA VAL A 430 -0.12 15.56 -0.92
C VAL A 430 -0.14 15.41 -2.45
N THR A 431 0.57 14.42 -2.97
CA THR A 431 0.61 14.13 -4.41
C THR A 431 -0.79 13.82 -4.95
N GLN A 432 -1.54 12.98 -4.26
CA GLN A 432 -2.93 12.66 -4.61
C GLN A 432 -3.83 13.90 -4.56
N THR A 433 -3.70 14.71 -3.50
CA THR A 433 -4.50 15.93 -3.32
C THR A 433 -4.21 16.93 -4.42
N TYR A 434 -2.95 17.19 -4.69
CA TYR A 434 -2.50 18.15 -5.70
C TYR A 434 -3.01 17.79 -7.10
N TRP A 435 -2.79 16.56 -7.52
CA TRP A 435 -3.11 16.15 -8.89
C TRP A 435 -4.59 15.86 -9.13
N ARG A 436 -5.34 15.37 -8.12
CA ARG A 436 -6.72 14.91 -8.32
C ARG A 436 -7.78 15.85 -7.76
N PHE A 437 -7.51 16.52 -6.65
CA PHE A 437 -8.55 17.26 -5.91
C PHE A 437 -8.43 18.79 -6.07
N LEU A 438 -7.42 19.29 -6.73
CA LEU A 438 -7.29 20.71 -7.05
C LEU A 438 -7.73 21.01 -8.48
N THR A 439 -8.40 22.14 -8.67
CA THR A 439 -8.62 22.76 -9.97
C THR A 439 -7.30 23.29 -10.55
N ASP A 440 -7.24 23.57 -11.84
CA ASP A 440 -6.05 24.13 -12.50
C ASP A 440 -5.57 25.43 -11.83
N SER A 441 -6.51 26.32 -11.49
CA SER A 441 -6.19 27.58 -10.80
C SER A 441 -5.65 27.37 -9.39
N GLN A 442 -6.14 26.37 -8.67
CA GLN A 442 -5.61 25.99 -7.36
C GLN A 442 -4.21 25.38 -7.51
N ARG A 443 -4.01 24.45 -8.46
CA ARG A 443 -2.66 23.89 -8.74
C ARG A 443 -1.65 24.99 -9.04
N GLN A 444 -2.00 25.98 -9.87
CA GLN A 444 -1.11 27.10 -10.15
C GLN A 444 -0.74 27.91 -8.91
N ARG A 445 -1.67 28.09 -7.95
CA ARG A 445 -1.36 28.77 -6.69
C ARG A 445 -0.48 27.95 -5.75
N TRP A 446 -0.72 26.63 -5.72
CA TRP A 446 -0.04 25.74 -4.78
C TRP A 446 1.33 25.22 -5.30
N ALA A 447 1.58 25.26 -6.62
CA ALA A 447 2.79 24.73 -7.22
C ALA A 447 4.06 25.24 -6.53
N GLY A 448 4.33 26.56 -6.59
CA GLY A 448 5.54 27.12 -5.98
C GLY A 448 5.62 26.89 -4.48
N LEU A 449 4.49 26.98 -3.74
CA LEU A 449 4.47 26.77 -2.30
C LEU A 449 4.91 25.34 -1.91
N LEU A 450 4.40 24.33 -2.63
CA LEU A 450 4.76 22.94 -2.35
C LEU A 450 6.19 22.63 -2.84
N GLU A 451 6.58 23.12 -3.98
CA GLU A 451 7.94 22.96 -4.55
C GLU A 451 8.99 23.56 -3.61
N ASP A 452 8.75 24.77 -3.07
CA ASP A 452 9.63 25.44 -2.11
C ASP A 452 9.67 24.69 -0.76
N ALA A 453 8.53 24.26 -0.25
CA ALA A 453 8.45 23.50 1.00
C ALA A 453 9.22 22.16 0.88
N LEU A 454 9.02 21.41 -0.21
CA LEU A 454 9.71 20.15 -0.46
C LEU A 454 11.23 20.33 -0.60
N TRP A 455 11.63 21.37 -1.36
CA TRP A 455 13.05 21.65 -1.56
C TRP A 455 13.72 22.07 -0.25
N SER A 456 13.10 22.96 0.52
CA SER A 456 13.60 23.40 1.83
C SER A 456 13.70 22.26 2.82
N ALA A 457 12.68 21.40 2.89
CA ALA A 457 12.68 20.22 3.74
C ALA A 457 13.74 19.20 3.32
N MET A 458 13.98 19.03 2.00
CA MET A 458 15.05 18.21 1.47
C MET A 458 16.42 18.73 1.94
N GLU A 459 16.70 20.02 1.81
CA GLU A 459 17.96 20.62 2.25
C GLU A 459 18.16 20.53 3.76
N ALA A 460 17.10 20.71 4.55
CA ALA A 460 17.13 20.61 5.99
C ALA A 460 17.22 19.18 6.53
N SER A 461 16.97 18.15 5.69
CA SER A 461 16.95 16.76 6.14
C SER A 461 18.29 16.29 6.61
N GLU A 462 18.34 15.65 7.79
CA GLU A 462 19.54 15.08 8.38
C GLU A 462 19.91 13.72 7.76
N THR A 463 18.89 12.91 7.41
CA THR A 463 19.10 11.59 6.83
C THR A 463 19.06 11.63 5.30
N ARG A 464 19.88 10.76 4.68
CA ARG A 464 19.85 10.58 3.21
C ARG A 464 18.50 10.06 2.73
N SER A 465 17.90 9.16 3.51
CA SER A 465 16.58 8.56 3.25
C SER A 465 15.50 9.64 3.11
N LYS A 466 15.33 10.48 4.12
CA LYS A 466 14.33 11.56 4.13
C LYS A 466 14.57 12.57 3.01
N ARG A 467 15.85 12.88 2.73
CA ARG A 467 16.25 13.75 1.62
C ARG A 467 15.83 13.16 0.26
N ALA A 468 16.05 11.85 0.06
CA ALA A 468 15.65 11.16 -1.16
C ALA A 468 14.13 11.13 -1.34
N GLU A 469 13.37 10.97 -0.26
CA GLU A 469 11.90 10.98 -0.28
C GLU A 469 11.36 12.35 -0.73
N PHE A 470 11.83 13.44 -0.14
CA PHE A 470 11.45 14.79 -0.56
C PHE A 470 11.86 15.09 -2.00
N PHE A 471 13.05 14.67 -2.40
CA PHE A 471 13.52 14.85 -3.78
C PHE A 471 12.65 14.09 -4.80
N ALA A 472 12.31 12.85 -4.51
CA ALA A 472 11.42 12.06 -5.38
C ALA A 472 10.04 12.73 -5.52
N THR A 473 9.47 13.20 -4.41
CA THR A 473 8.19 13.91 -4.41
C THR A 473 8.28 15.27 -5.13
N TYR A 474 9.38 15.99 -4.96
CA TYR A 474 9.64 17.23 -5.72
C TYR A 474 9.60 16.99 -7.23
N ILE A 475 10.28 15.92 -7.71
CA ILE A 475 10.25 15.56 -9.14
C ILE A 475 8.81 15.26 -9.59
N GLU A 476 8.04 14.55 -8.80
CA GLU A 476 6.67 14.13 -9.14
C GLU A 476 5.67 15.31 -9.16
N LEU A 477 5.85 16.29 -8.26
CA LEU A 477 4.97 17.45 -8.13
C LEU A 477 5.41 18.66 -8.96
N ALA A 478 6.64 18.67 -9.47
CA ALA A 478 7.17 19.78 -10.23
C ALA A 478 6.23 20.15 -11.40
N SER A 479 5.72 21.36 -11.38
CA SER A 479 4.75 21.86 -12.35
C SER A 479 4.96 23.32 -12.71
N SER A 480 5.69 24.10 -11.88
CA SER A 480 6.11 25.46 -12.23
C SER A 480 7.22 25.40 -13.29
N ARG A 481 7.32 26.48 -14.07
CA ARG A 481 8.41 26.62 -15.07
C ARG A 481 9.79 26.53 -14.43
N GLU A 482 9.93 27.06 -13.23
CA GLU A 482 11.19 27.06 -12.50
C GLU A 482 11.59 25.65 -12.06
N ALA A 483 10.66 24.90 -11.45
CA ALA A 483 10.92 23.53 -11.03
C ALA A 483 11.23 22.60 -12.21
N VAL A 484 10.46 22.70 -13.31
CA VAL A 484 10.74 21.91 -14.53
C VAL A 484 12.10 22.28 -15.13
N ALA A 485 12.47 23.56 -15.16
CA ALA A 485 13.79 23.99 -15.64
C ALA A 485 14.92 23.49 -14.72
N ARG A 486 14.70 23.48 -13.39
CA ARG A 486 15.64 22.92 -12.41
C ARG A 486 15.85 21.42 -12.63
N ILE A 487 14.77 20.66 -12.84
CA ILE A 487 14.87 19.22 -13.18
C ILE A 487 15.73 19.02 -14.44
N GLY A 488 15.59 19.88 -15.44
CA GLY A 488 16.43 19.85 -16.64
C GLY A 488 17.92 20.04 -16.34
N ARG A 489 18.28 21.01 -15.49
CA ARG A 489 19.68 21.25 -15.06
C ARG A 489 20.23 20.10 -14.25
N LEU A 490 19.43 19.54 -13.32
CA LEU A 490 19.81 18.37 -12.51
C LEU A 490 20.05 17.14 -13.40
N TRP A 491 19.17 16.90 -14.37
CA TRP A 491 19.32 15.80 -15.31
C TRP A 491 20.59 15.97 -16.18
N ALA A 492 20.88 17.19 -16.63
CA ALA A 492 22.07 17.50 -17.41
C ALA A 492 23.37 17.41 -16.59
N GLY A 493 23.30 17.45 -15.26
CA GLY A 493 24.44 17.53 -14.36
C GLY A 493 25.03 18.95 -14.26
N GLU A 494 24.23 19.95 -14.55
CA GLU A 494 24.58 21.38 -14.40
C GLU A 494 24.28 21.90 -12.97
N GLU A 495 23.45 21.17 -12.25
CA GLU A 495 23.08 21.40 -10.85
C GLU A 495 23.14 20.06 -10.11
N ASP A 496 23.58 20.06 -8.86
CA ASP A 496 23.67 18.88 -8.01
C ASP A 496 22.73 19.01 -6.81
N VAL A 497 22.24 17.87 -6.29
CA VAL A 497 21.50 17.83 -5.03
C VAL A 497 22.47 17.52 -3.88
N THR A 498 22.66 18.47 -2.98
CA THR A 498 23.56 18.31 -1.86
C THR A 498 23.21 17.09 -1.02
N GLY A 499 24.16 16.15 -0.88
CA GLY A 499 24.01 14.95 -0.08
C GLY A 499 23.22 13.80 -0.72
N LEU A 500 22.89 13.91 -2.03
CA LEU A 500 22.33 12.80 -2.83
C LEU A 500 23.21 12.53 -4.06
N SER A 501 23.50 11.25 -4.30
CA SER A 501 24.09 10.76 -5.55
C SER A 501 22.95 10.35 -6.49
N LEU A 502 22.70 11.14 -7.53
CA LEU A 502 21.59 10.85 -8.47
C LEU A 502 21.84 9.54 -9.21
N SER A 503 21.03 8.54 -8.93
CA SER A 503 21.07 7.23 -9.55
C SER A 503 20.60 7.26 -11.01
N GLN A 504 20.82 6.17 -11.74
CA GLN A 504 20.25 6.01 -13.10
C GLN A 504 18.72 6.08 -13.06
N ARG A 505 18.09 5.56 -11.99
CA ARG A 505 16.64 5.60 -11.81
C ARG A 505 16.12 7.03 -11.63
N ASP A 506 16.81 7.84 -10.84
CA ASP A 506 16.45 9.26 -10.68
C ASP A 506 16.54 10.02 -12.01
N ARG A 507 17.56 9.77 -12.80
CA ARG A 507 17.72 10.39 -14.13
C ARG A 507 16.64 9.96 -15.12
N ILE A 508 16.21 8.70 -15.08
CA ILE A 508 15.08 8.19 -15.87
C ILE A 508 13.78 8.89 -15.43
N ALA A 509 13.54 9.03 -14.12
CA ALA A 509 12.36 9.72 -13.59
C ALA A 509 12.33 11.20 -14.02
N MET A 510 13.46 11.90 -13.93
CA MET A 510 13.59 13.29 -14.41
C MET A 510 13.32 13.41 -15.92
N ALA A 511 13.91 12.52 -16.74
CA ALA A 511 13.68 12.53 -18.20
C ALA A 511 12.20 12.29 -18.54
N ARG A 512 11.52 11.39 -17.79
CA ARG A 512 10.09 11.14 -17.92
C ARG A 512 9.28 12.41 -17.60
N VAL A 513 9.55 13.08 -16.50
CA VAL A 513 8.85 14.31 -16.10
C VAL A 513 9.06 15.41 -17.14
N LEU A 514 10.28 15.59 -17.62
CA LEU A 514 10.59 16.55 -18.68
C LEU A 514 9.80 16.26 -19.98
N ALA A 515 9.62 14.99 -20.33
CA ALA A 515 8.81 14.59 -21.47
C ALA A 515 7.31 14.83 -21.24
N LEU A 516 6.77 14.54 -20.03
CA LEU A 516 5.39 14.82 -19.68
C LEU A 516 5.04 16.32 -19.74
N HIS A 517 5.99 17.18 -19.38
CA HIS A 517 5.85 18.63 -19.46
C HIS A 517 6.20 19.21 -20.84
N GLU A 518 6.56 18.39 -21.81
CA GLU A 518 7.00 18.84 -23.13
C GLU A 518 8.10 19.91 -23.02
N ALA A 519 9.04 19.73 -22.07
CA ALA A 519 10.15 20.64 -21.85
C ALA A 519 11.00 20.81 -23.13
N PRO A 520 11.71 21.92 -23.29
CA PRO A 520 12.59 22.07 -24.45
C PRO A 520 13.51 20.88 -24.66
N ASP A 521 13.62 20.39 -25.88
CA ASP A 521 14.49 19.28 -26.29
C ASP A 521 14.18 17.93 -25.61
N TRP A 522 12.97 17.72 -25.05
CA TRP A 522 12.60 16.51 -24.32
C TRP A 522 12.87 15.20 -25.10
N ARG A 523 12.70 15.20 -26.48
CA ARG A 523 13.03 14.01 -27.30
C ARG A 523 14.52 13.70 -27.27
N GLN A 524 15.36 14.73 -27.37
CA GLN A 524 16.83 14.59 -27.29
C GLN A 524 17.26 14.17 -25.89
N ILE A 525 16.56 14.63 -24.84
CA ILE A 525 16.75 14.18 -23.46
C ILE A 525 16.46 12.68 -23.33
N LEU A 526 15.36 12.19 -23.89
CA LEU A 526 15.05 10.76 -23.88
C LEU A 526 16.10 9.94 -24.65
N ASP A 527 16.55 10.41 -25.84
CA ASP A 527 17.60 9.75 -26.64
C ASP A 527 18.93 9.69 -25.88
N ALA A 528 19.32 10.80 -25.27
CA ALA A 528 20.54 10.86 -24.46
C ALA A 528 20.45 10.00 -23.20
N GLN A 529 19.26 9.91 -22.58
CA GLN A 529 19.05 9.02 -21.43
C GLN A 529 19.15 7.55 -21.82
N ALA A 530 18.53 7.14 -22.93
CA ALA A 530 18.62 5.77 -23.44
C ALA A 530 20.07 5.35 -23.66
N SER A 531 20.90 6.23 -24.25
CA SER A 531 22.32 5.95 -24.53
C SER A 531 23.17 5.72 -23.26
N LYS A 532 22.69 6.17 -22.08
CA LYS A 532 23.36 6.02 -20.79
C LYS A 532 22.92 4.76 -20.04
N ILE A 533 21.90 4.02 -20.53
CA ILE A 533 21.41 2.81 -19.88
C ILE A 533 22.21 1.62 -20.36
N GLY A 534 23.12 1.10 -19.52
CA GLY A 534 23.96 -0.05 -19.86
C GLY A 534 23.30 -1.41 -19.64
N ASN A 535 22.30 -1.49 -18.77
CA ASN A 535 21.59 -2.75 -18.51
C ASN A 535 20.54 -3.00 -19.60
N PRO A 536 20.58 -4.16 -20.32
CA PRO A 536 19.71 -4.42 -21.47
C PRO A 536 18.23 -4.53 -21.09
N ASP A 537 17.91 -5.05 -19.89
CA ASP A 537 16.53 -5.19 -19.44
C ASP A 537 15.92 -3.80 -19.14
N ARG A 538 16.68 -2.91 -18.51
CA ARG A 538 16.25 -1.51 -18.25
C ARG A 538 16.14 -0.69 -19.54
N LEU A 539 17.03 -0.91 -20.50
CA LEU A 539 16.94 -0.23 -21.78
C LEU A 539 15.68 -0.66 -22.54
N ALA A 540 15.39 -1.95 -22.57
CA ALA A 540 14.18 -2.48 -23.20
C ALA A 540 12.90 -1.93 -22.55
N GLU A 541 12.86 -1.77 -21.23
CA GLU A 541 11.77 -1.11 -20.51
C GLU A 541 11.63 0.36 -20.92
N PHE A 542 12.74 1.08 -20.90
CA PHE A 542 12.76 2.50 -21.27
C PHE A 542 12.27 2.73 -22.69
N ASP A 543 12.74 1.93 -23.65
CA ASP A 543 12.32 2.02 -25.06
C ASP A 543 10.85 1.69 -25.26
N TYR A 544 10.33 0.68 -24.56
CA TYR A 544 8.90 0.31 -24.56
C TYR A 544 8.00 1.48 -24.10
N LEU A 545 8.46 2.28 -23.15
CA LEU A 545 7.68 3.37 -22.56
C LEU A 545 7.71 4.68 -23.36
N ARG A 546 8.65 4.85 -24.29
CA ARG A 546 8.89 6.12 -25.00
C ARG A 546 7.67 6.67 -25.71
N ASP A 547 6.95 5.82 -26.46
CA ASP A 547 5.79 6.25 -27.24
C ASP A 547 4.62 6.69 -26.34
N SER A 548 4.51 6.15 -25.14
CA SER A 548 3.51 6.60 -24.14
C SER A 548 3.81 8.02 -23.63
N LEU A 549 5.06 8.47 -23.73
CA LEU A 549 5.51 9.80 -23.29
C LEU A 549 5.46 10.86 -24.41
N ASP A 550 5.25 10.47 -25.67
CA ASP A 550 5.32 11.41 -26.79
C ASP A 550 4.25 12.52 -26.69
N ALA A 551 4.61 13.73 -27.10
CA ALA A 551 3.68 14.86 -27.14
C ALA A 551 2.62 14.70 -28.26
N ASP A 552 2.94 13.95 -29.33
CA ASP A 552 2.02 13.72 -30.45
C ASP A 552 0.88 12.77 -30.04
N PRO A 553 -0.37 13.22 -30.07
CA PRO A 553 -1.52 12.37 -29.73
C PRO A 553 -1.66 11.12 -30.62
N GLU A 554 -1.19 11.18 -31.87
CA GLU A 554 -1.28 10.04 -32.79
C GLU A 554 -0.29 8.94 -32.43
N ILE A 555 0.91 9.29 -31.93
CA ILE A 555 1.87 8.32 -31.42
C ILE A 555 1.33 7.65 -30.15
N ARG A 556 0.77 8.44 -29.22
CA ARG A 556 0.12 7.89 -28.02
C ARG A 556 -1.07 6.99 -28.34
N ARG A 557 -1.86 7.37 -29.38
CA ARG A 557 -2.96 6.52 -29.87
C ARG A 557 -2.43 5.21 -30.43
N ALA A 558 -1.40 5.24 -31.26
CA ALA A 558 -0.78 4.05 -31.81
C ALA A 558 -0.22 3.13 -30.71
N TYR A 559 0.41 3.73 -29.67
CA TYR A 559 0.84 2.97 -28.49
C TYR A 559 -0.35 2.28 -27.79
N PHE A 560 -1.43 3.01 -27.48
CA PHE A 560 -2.62 2.44 -26.84
C PHE A 560 -3.25 1.34 -27.70
N GLU A 561 -3.43 1.58 -29.02
CA GLU A 561 -3.98 0.57 -29.93
C GLU A 561 -3.11 -0.69 -30.03
N SER A 562 -1.77 -0.56 -29.90
CA SER A 562 -0.86 -1.70 -29.88
C SER A 562 -1.13 -2.64 -28.68
N LEU A 563 -1.66 -2.11 -27.58
CA LEU A 563 -2.02 -2.90 -26.39
C LEU A 563 -3.24 -3.82 -26.60
N ARG A 564 -3.95 -3.71 -27.71
CA ARG A 564 -5.02 -4.66 -28.07
C ARG A 564 -4.47 -6.05 -28.39
N ASP A 565 -3.23 -6.13 -28.86
CA ASP A 565 -2.55 -7.42 -29.08
C ASP A 565 -1.95 -7.91 -27.74
N PRO A 566 -2.37 -9.11 -27.25
CA PRO A 566 -1.80 -9.71 -26.04
C PRO A 566 -0.27 -9.85 -26.10
N ALA A 567 0.30 -10.03 -27.30
CA ALA A 567 1.75 -10.13 -27.47
C ALA A 567 2.52 -8.89 -26.98
N ASN A 568 1.89 -7.72 -26.99
CA ASN A 568 2.49 -6.48 -26.51
C ASN A 568 2.27 -6.24 -24.99
N ARG A 569 1.56 -7.13 -24.31
CA ARG A 569 1.24 -7.01 -22.88
C ARG A 569 2.00 -8.01 -22.00
N HIS A 570 2.93 -8.80 -22.53
CA HIS A 570 3.66 -9.81 -21.75
C HIS A 570 4.42 -9.25 -20.53
N ARG A 571 4.83 -7.98 -20.59
CA ARG A 571 5.53 -7.31 -19.49
C ARG A 571 4.58 -6.34 -18.81
N GLU A 572 3.63 -6.89 -18.08
CA GLU A 572 2.53 -6.16 -17.45
C GLU A 572 2.96 -4.93 -16.64
N PRO A 573 4.05 -4.94 -15.84
CA PRO A 573 4.52 -3.74 -15.15
C PRO A 573 4.84 -2.59 -16.10
N TRP A 574 5.36 -2.89 -17.30
CA TRP A 574 5.65 -1.85 -18.30
C TRP A 574 4.38 -1.29 -18.93
N VAL A 575 3.40 -2.16 -19.18
CA VAL A 575 2.07 -1.74 -19.68
C VAL A 575 1.40 -0.81 -18.69
N LEU A 576 1.40 -1.16 -17.39
CA LEU A 576 0.83 -0.31 -16.34
C LEU A 576 1.53 1.06 -16.26
N GLN A 577 2.87 1.07 -16.33
CA GLN A 577 3.61 2.33 -16.37
C GLN A 577 3.28 3.15 -17.62
N GLY A 578 3.11 2.51 -18.78
CA GLY A 578 2.70 3.18 -20.01
C GLY A 578 1.31 3.79 -19.94
N LEU A 579 0.35 3.08 -19.32
CA LEU A 579 -0.99 3.61 -19.02
C LEU A 579 -0.92 4.80 -18.05
N ALA A 580 -0.11 4.72 -16.99
CA ALA A 580 0.12 5.84 -16.08
C ALA A 580 0.67 7.09 -16.81
N ASN A 581 1.54 6.90 -17.80
CA ASN A 581 2.02 8.01 -18.65
C ASN A 581 0.92 8.58 -19.54
N LEU A 582 0.12 7.72 -20.20
CA LEU A 582 -1.00 8.15 -21.06
C LEU A 582 -2.06 8.92 -20.28
N HIS A 583 -2.44 8.41 -19.12
CA HIS A 583 -3.48 8.97 -18.27
C HIS A 583 -2.95 9.91 -17.18
N HIS A 584 -1.70 10.37 -17.28
CA HIS A 584 -1.14 11.32 -16.33
C HIS A 584 -2.01 12.58 -16.23
N PRO A 585 -2.22 13.19 -15.05
CA PRO A 585 -3.10 14.34 -14.86
C PRO A 585 -2.83 15.51 -15.83
N LEU A 586 -1.57 15.75 -16.22
CA LEU A 586 -1.19 16.74 -17.26
C LEU A 586 -1.78 16.43 -18.65
N ARG A 587 -2.17 15.18 -18.88
CA ARG A 587 -2.67 14.67 -20.17
C ARG A 587 -4.11 14.14 -20.07
N ALA A 588 -4.72 14.22 -18.89
CA ALA A 588 -6.02 13.61 -18.59
C ALA A 588 -7.10 13.97 -19.63
N ALA A 589 -7.20 15.24 -20.04
CA ALA A 589 -8.19 15.67 -21.03
C ALA A 589 -7.98 14.99 -22.39
N SER A 590 -6.74 14.86 -22.87
CA SER A 590 -6.41 14.20 -24.14
C SER A 590 -6.50 12.66 -24.07
N ALA A 591 -6.54 12.09 -22.86
CA ALA A 591 -6.61 10.65 -22.63
C ALA A 591 -8.05 10.13 -22.44
N ILE A 592 -9.05 11.00 -22.29
CA ILE A 592 -10.46 10.59 -22.16
C ILE A 592 -10.89 9.61 -23.26
N PRO A 593 -10.52 9.77 -24.56
CA PRO A 593 -10.89 8.82 -25.61
C PRO A 593 -10.39 7.39 -25.40
N PHE A 594 -9.39 7.17 -24.54
CA PHE A 594 -8.86 5.84 -24.25
C PHE A 594 -9.61 5.13 -23.11
N VAL A 595 -10.40 5.87 -22.29
CA VAL A 595 -11.06 5.32 -21.09
C VAL A 595 -12.06 4.21 -21.45
N LEU A 596 -13.04 4.48 -22.32
CA LEU A 596 -14.03 3.49 -22.72
C LEU A 596 -13.41 2.26 -23.41
N PRO A 597 -12.52 2.42 -24.41
CA PRO A 597 -11.82 1.28 -25.00
C PRO A 597 -11.04 0.44 -23.99
N ALA A 598 -10.38 1.05 -23.00
CA ALA A 598 -9.67 0.32 -21.96
C ALA A 598 -10.61 -0.50 -21.07
N LEU A 599 -11.79 0.05 -20.72
CA LEU A 599 -12.82 -0.69 -19.97
C LEU A 599 -13.39 -1.85 -20.79
N GLU A 600 -13.56 -1.69 -22.10
CA GLU A 600 -14.03 -2.75 -23.00
C GLU A 600 -13.05 -3.91 -23.15
N MET A 601 -11.74 -3.67 -22.99
CA MET A 601 -10.71 -4.71 -22.99
C MET A 601 -10.63 -5.50 -21.68
N LEU A 602 -11.22 -5.02 -20.59
CA LEU A 602 -10.98 -5.55 -19.24
C LEU A 602 -11.35 -7.03 -19.07
N GLU A 603 -12.40 -7.50 -19.75
CA GLU A 603 -12.83 -8.90 -19.68
C GLU A 603 -11.81 -9.83 -20.37
N GLU A 604 -11.28 -9.45 -21.52
CA GLU A 604 -10.21 -10.17 -22.20
C GLU A 604 -8.92 -10.14 -21.37
N ILE A 605 -8.56 -8.99 -20.80
CA ILE A 605 -7.40 -8.83 -19.92
C ILE A 605 -7.50 -9.71 -18.68
N GLN A 606 -8.69 -9.90 -18.10
CA GLN A 606 -8.89 -10.84 -17.00
C GLN A 606 -8.63 -12.30 -17.40
N GLN A 607 -8.78 -12.64 -18.66
CA GLN A 607 -8.57 -14.01 -19.17
C GLN A 607 -7.14 -14.26 -19.62
N THR A 608 -6.43 -13.22 -20.06
CA THR A 608 -5.10 -13.33 -20.68
C THR A 608 -3.97 -12.80 -19.81
N GLY A 609 -4.28 -11.92 -18.87
CA GLY A 609 -3.33 -11.30 -17.94
C GLY A 609 -3.19 -12.07 -16.64
N ASP A 610 -2.18 -11.67 -15.87
CA ASP A 610 -1.94 -12.21 -14.55
C ASP A 610 -2.96 -11.70 -13.51
N ILE A 611 -2.92 -12.27 -12.30
CA ILE A 611 -3.92 -12.05 -11.23
C ILE A 611 -4.10 -10.58 -10.83
N PHE A 612 -3.05 -9.78 -10.84
CA PHE A 612 -3.11 -8.35 -10.48
C PHE A 612 -3.32 -7.42 -11.67
N PHE A 613 -3.07 -7.91 -12.89
CA PHE A 613 -3.07 -7.07 -14.08
C PHE A 613 -4.42 -6.37 -14.35
N PRO A 614 -5.59 -7.04 -14.25
CA PRO A 614 -6.87 -6.35 -14.47
C PRO A 614 -7.14 -5.22 -13.48
N THR A 615 -6.70 -5.37 -12.22
CA THR A 615 -6.84 -4.31 -11.20
C THR A 615 -5.94 -3.14 -11.51
N GLY A 616 -4.66 -3.41 -11.84
CA GLY A 616 -3.70 -2.39 -12.26
C GLY A 616 -4.14 -1.66 -13.54
N TRP A 617 -4.61 -2.40 -14.54
CA TRP A 617 -5.11 -1.85 -15.80
C TRP A 617 -6.19 -0.78 -15.57
N VAL A 618 -7.21 -1.10 -14.79
CA VAL A 618 -8.31 -0.14 -14.51
C VAL A 618 -7.82 1.00 -13.61
N ALA A 619 -6.97 0.71 -12.64
CA ALA A 619 -6.42 1.71 -11.73
C ALA A 619 -5.59 2.75 -12.49
N GLU A 620 -4.70 2.33 -13.39
CA GLU A 620 -3.87 3.25 -14.18
C GLU A 620 -4.69 3.98 -15.26
N THR A 621 -5.70 3.32 -15.86
CA THR A 621 -6.61 3.96 -16.81
C THR A 621 -7.39 5.11 -16.17
N LEU A 622 -7.86 4.94 -14.93
CA LEU A 622 -8.69 5.94 -14.25
C LEU A 622 -7.86 6.89 -13.36
N GLY A 623 -6.63 6.47 -13.02
CA GLY A 623 -5.83 7.07 -11.97
C GLY A 623 -5.48 8.54 -12.13
N GLY A 624 -5.35 9.06 -13.35
CA GLY A 624 -5.04 10.46 -13.62
C GLY A 624 -6.25 11.37 -13.81
N HIS A 625 -7.47 10.83 -13.75
CA HIS A 625 -8.69 11.56 -14.05
C HIS A 625 -9.40 12.09 -12.81
N SER A 626 -10.08 13.24 -12.96
CA SER A 626 -10.91 13.88 -11.93
C SER A 626 -12.19 14.51 -12.51
N SER A 627 -12.47 14.32 -13.80
CA SER A 627 -13.57 14.99 -14.48
C SER A 627 -14.91 14.23 -14.32
N PRO A 628 -16.07 14.95 -14.27
CA PRO A 628 -17.38 14.35 -14.32
C PRO A 628 -17.61 13.50 -15.57
N GLU A 629 -17.02 13.87 -16.72
CA GLU A 629 -17.13 13.12 -17.97
C GLU A 629 -16.63 11.68 -17.84
N VAL A 630 -15.50 11.46 -17.16
CA VAL A 630 -14.99 10.11 -16.94
C VAL A 630 -15.90 9.32 -15.99
N VAL A 631 -16.51 9.97 -14.99
CA VAL A 631 -17.52 9.35 -14.12
C VAL A 631 -18.74 8.90 -14.95
N GLU A 632 -19.20 9.72 -15.89
CA GLU A 632 -20.30 9.38 -16.80
C GLU A 632 -19.93 8.18 -17.70
N ILE A 633 -18.74 8.17 -18.30
CA ILE A 633 -18.24 7.05 -19.11
C ILE A 633 -18.27 5.74 -18.32
N VAL A 634 -17.78 5.75 -17.08
CA VAL A 634 -17.75 4.55 -16.22
C VAL A 634 -19.18 4.10 -15.89
N ASN A 635 -20.08 5.01 -15.52
CA ASN A 635 -21.45 4.69 -15.19
C ASN A 635 -22.21 4.14 -16.40
N ASP A 636 -22.06 4.75 -17.57
CA ASP A 636 -22.69 4.31 -18.83
C ASP A 636 -22.16 2.94 -19.25
N PHE A 637 -20.84 2.71 -19.11
CA PHE A 637 -20.24 1.40 -19.39
C PHE A 637 -20.88 0.30 -18.55
N LEU A 638 -21.05 0.52 -17.24
CA LEU A 638 -21.66 -0.44 -16.33
C LEU A 638 -23.17 -0.58 -16.55
N ALA A 639 -23.89 0.52 -16.79
CA ALA A 639 -25.32 0.51 -17.04
C ALA A 639 -25.70 -0.22 -18.33
N ALA A 640 -24.87 -0.11 -19.37
CA ALA A 640 -25.06 -0.81 -20.64
C ALA A 640 -24.79 -2.33 -20.55
N ARG A 641 -24.21 -2.83 -19.45
CA ARG A 641 -23.77 -4.22 -19.27
C ARG A 641 -24.30 -4.82 -17.96
N PRO A 642 -25.60 -5.03 -17.78
CA PRO A 642 -26.18 -5.52 -16.51
C PRO A 642 -25.67 -6.91 -16.11
N ASP A 643 -25.24 -7.74 -17.08
CA ASP A 643 -24.72 -9.08 -16.88
C ASP A 643 -23.16 -9.13 -16.83
N TYR A 644 -22.50 -7.96 -16.74
CA TYR A 644 -21.05 -7.89 -16.66
C TYR A 644 -20.52 -8.66 -15.42
N PRO A 645 -19.38 -9.36 -15.52
CA PRO A 645 -18.88 -10.17 -14.40
C PRO A 645 -18.76 -9.37 -13.10
N ARG A 646 -19.48 -9.77 -12.07
CA ARG A 646 -19.59 -9.04 -10.80
C ARG A 646 -18.24 -8.65 -10.19
N ARG A 647 -17.23 -9.52 -10.36
CA ARG A 647 -15.87 -9.26 -9.85
C ARG A 647 -15.18 -8.13 -10.60
N LEU A 648 -15.38 -8.05 -11.92
CA LEU A 648 -14.89 -6.93 -12.73
C LEU A 648 -15.64 -5.65 -12.43
N VAL A 649 -16.97 -5.72 -12.23
CA VAL A 649 -17.76 -4.57 -11.73
C VAL A 649 -17.14 -4.00 -10.46
N ARG A 650 -16.78 -4.86 -9.49
CA ARG A 650 -16.13 -4.41 -8.24
C ARG A 650 -14.81 -3.70 -8.50
N LYS A 651 -13.94 -4.25 -9.37
CA LYS A 651 -12.65 -3.62 -9.74
C LYS A 651 -12.85 -2.24 -10.36
N VAL A 652 -13.81 -2.11 -11.27
CA VAL A 652 -14.15 -0.81 -11.88
C VAL A 652 -14.64 0.17 -10.82
N LEU A 653 -15.55 -0.25 -9.93
CA LEU A 653 -16.06 0.60 -8.84
C LEU A 653 -15.00 0.98 -7.80
N GLN A 654 -14.02 0.11 -7.56
CA GLN A 654 -12.86 0.42 -6.70
C GLN A 654 -11.98 1.47 -7.34
N ALA A 655 -11.65 1.33 -8.62
CA ALA A 655 -10.79 2.27 -9.34
C ALA A 655 -11.47 3.62 -9.60
N SER A 656 -12.80 3.66 -9.78
CA SER A 656 -13.55 4.90 -10.03
C SER A 656 -13.80 5.74 -8.78
N ASP A 657 -13.65 5.19 -7.56
CA ASP A 657 -13.98 5.89 -6.31
C ASP A 657 -13.28 7.25 -6.18
N MET A 658 -11.98 7.30 -6.47
CA MET A 658 -11.22 8.54 -6.38
C MET A 658 -11.63 9.56 -7.45
N VAL A 659 -11.99 9.12 -8.65
CA VAL A 659 -12.50 9.99 -9.72
C VAL A 659 -13.86 10.56 -9.33
N GLU A 660 -14.75 9.74 -8.79
CA GLU A 660 -16.08 10.17 -8.32
C GLU A 660 -15.97 11.20 -7.18
N ARG A 661 -15.05 10.98 -6.22
CA ARG A 661 -14.78 11.90 -5.11
C ARG A 661 -14.18 13.20 -5.61
N ALA A 662 -13.18 13.14 -6.49
CA ALA A 662 -12.57 14.32 -7.07
C ALA A 662 -13.58 15.16 -7.86
N ALA A 663 -14.38 14.54 -8.72
CA ALA A 663 -15.44 15.22 -9.48
C ALA A 663 -16.48 15.91 -8.60
N ARG A 664 -16.71 15.42 -7.37
CA ARG A 664 -17.62 16.02 -6.40
C ARG A 664 -16.98 17.14 -5.59
N ILE A 665 -15.73 16.99 -5.17
CA ILE A 665 -15.04 17.87 -4.21
C ILE A 665 -14.45 19.08 -4.94
N SER A 666 -13.94 18.93 -6.16
CA SER A 666 -13.29 20.00 -6.95
C SER A 666 -14.27 20.97 -7.64
N ARG A 667 -15.56 20.91 -7.30
CA ARG A 667 -16.61 21.77 -7.90
C ARG A 667 -16.72 23.14 -7.22
#